data_283c6df2dda130c8ef2345fc71eded28
#
_entry.id   283c6df2dda130c8ef2345fc71eded28
#
_cell.length_a   1.000
_cell.length_b   1.000
_cell.length_c   1.000
_cell.angle_alpha   90.00
_cell.angle_beta   90.00
_cell.angle_gamma   90.00
#
_symmetry.space_group_name_H-M   'P 1'
#
loop_
_entity.id
_entity.type
_entity.pdbx_description
1 polymer ?
#
loop_
_entity_poly.entity_id
_entity_poly.type
_entity_poly.pdbx_seq_one_letter_code
_entity_poly.pdbx_strand_id
1 'polypeptide(L)'
;LSKPLNVGDSIKVNLTYKVKIADDKFTGYGIKDINEYFLKDWFISVCPIIKNNWIKNSNLDLEELSRFPSDFEIKWTIPNNLYINSNLYSREPSITNESKKITFYGKKFSDIQFHITTEKKYKSIKTSLINFVTDINSMDLSQNQELNNFTKIDEFISSKLGPYPHSKMLISQIEYNKNPNYGLSLLPDYLRPYNDSFYHEISILKVYLTQYLSERLQLDYRHNYWVFEGVLTYMTIKYIEYFYPDYKILGKVPEIPFVKTILKGYNLSKMKFNDGFLESYEFMLRNNNHQSPLTTKDRLIKFNDEISTPGYLGVGFKFLDNYIGESNLLNLIMRIFDKPVDFSIIKKSFVSGTSKDINWFFEDYLNDRKSIDFKFEYINVSDESITLKVIEKSNKKIPYKIGLIKDDSLISYKWIDKKFSDEIKFTNINPDFIGINSDIKFPEKNHRNNFKKINNSFNWKSLDFKFVKDLENPKKNQLFYNPITDFNAYDGLILGFRLHNKTFKNKPSSVNIIPLYSSLEKKLIGTIQGIYNFHNEESSNFLTQISLRTQTYHYAPNLRYSTYKPTLNFVFRPDDFRSDIRKLLSFSWLSVNRDRSSSVQTDPNYGIGIIEYMYSGKGAIKYKTFKSQLQLSKIFSKLTFTAEYRRILKNARQISLRLFIGKFLNYDYLSYDKFFDFSLNRASDYLFEYNYLGRSEEKG
;
A
#
# COMPACT_ATOMS: atom_id res chain seq x y z
N LEU A 1 43.95 7.04 -8.37
CA LEU A 1 45.13 7.13 -7.51
C LEU A 1 46.33 6.50 -8.22
N SER A 2 47.45 7.18 -8.21
CA SER A 2 48.66 6.67 -8.83
C SER A 2 49.32 5.53 -8.01
N LYS A 3 48.98 5.42 -6.73
CA LYS A 3 49.37 4.35 -5.83
C LYS A 3 48.20 3.91 -4.96
N PRO A 4 48.06 2.61 -4.62
CA PRO A 4 47.07 2.16 -3.66
C PRO A 4 47.39 2.74 -2.26
N LEU A 5 46.34 3.00 -1.48
CA LEU A 5 46.50 3.39 -0.08
C LEU A 5 46.61 2.15 0.79
N ASN A 6 47.57 2.14 1.70
CA ASN A 6 47.70 1.10 2.73
C ASN A 6 46.77 1.42 3.90
N VAL A 7 46.59 0.45 4.79
CA VAL A 7 45.83 0.64 6.03
C VAL A 7 46.56 1.70 6.89
N GLY A 8 45.83 2.75 7.25
CA GLY A 8 46.35 3.90 8.01
C GLY A 8 46.83 5.08 7.16
N ASP A 9 46.96 4.90 5.83
CA ASP A 9 47.28 6.02 4.94
C ASP A 9 46.09 6.98 4.80
N SER A 10 46.42 8.25 4.52
CA SER A 10 45.41 9.29 4.20
C SER A 10 45.76 9.98 2.89
N ILE A 11 44.75 10.40 2.18
CA ILE A 11 44.87 11.25 0.99
C ILE A 11 44.07 12.53 1.16
N LYS A 12 44.70 13.67 0.82
CA LYS A 12 44.02 14.96 0.78
C LYS A 12 43.57 15.24 -0.65
N VAL A 13 42.27 15.47 -0.83
CA VAL A 13 41.67 15.89 -2.11
C VAL A 13 41.12 17.29 -1.95
N ASN A 14 41.58 18.23 -2.77
CA ASN A 14 41.05 19.60 -2.82
C ASN A 14 40.11 19.71 -4.01
N LEU A 15 38.89 20.15 -3.77
CA LEU A 15 37.87 20.31 -4.79
C LEU A 15 37.31 21.74 -4.73
N THR A 16 37.20 22.37 -5.89
CA THR A 16 36.48 23.65 -6.07
C THR A 16 35.31 23.42 -6.98
N TYR A 17 34.09 23.69 -6.50
CA TYR A 17 32.90 23.43 -7.28
C TYR A 17 31.80 24.47 -6.99
N LYS A 18 30.84 24.56 -7.90
CA LYS A 18 29.64 25.38 -7.75
C LYS A 18 28.40 24.48 -7.82
N VAL A 19 27.54 24.62 -6.85
CA VAL A 19 26.27 23.90 -6.80
C VAL A 19 25.14 24.84 -7.15
N LYS A 20 24.34 24.46 -8.16
CA LYS A 20 23.09 25.15 -8.48
C LYS A 20 22.00 24.54 -7.61
N ILE A 21 21.49 25.32 -6.65
CA ILE A 21 20.40 24.89 -5.80
C ILE A 21 19.10 24.89 -6.61
N ALA A 22 18.37 23.79 -6.55
CA ALA A 22 17.07 23.62 -7.22
C ALA A 22 15.94 24.25 -6.36
N ASP A 23 14.76 24.39 -7.00
CA ASP A 23 13.50 24.74 -6.33
C ASP A 23 13.04 23.57 -5.42
N ASP A 24 12.41 23.87 -4.28
CA ASP A 24 12.00 22.89 -3.25
C ASP A 24 10.75 22.05 -3.61
N LYS A 25 10.08 22.36 -4.71
CA LYS A 25 8.74 21.85 -5.08
C LYS A 25 8.57 20.32 -5.02
N PHE A 26 9.62 19.54 -5.28
CA PHE A 26 9.54 18.09 -5.35
C PHE A 26 10.01 17.41 -4.06
N THR A 27 11.09 17.93 -3.47
CA THR A 27 11.76 17.26 -2.35
C THR A 27 11.53 17.96 -1.01
N GLY A 28 11.02 19.19 -1.04
CA GLY A 28 10.98 20.09 0.11
C GLY A 28 12.35 20.69 0.45
N TYR A 29 13.43 20.20 -0.20
CA TYR A 29 14.77 20.74 -0.07
C TYR A 29 15.15 21.54 -1.31
N GLY A 30 15.77 22.71 -1.10
CA GLY A 30 16.15 23.64 -2.16
C GLY A 30 15.85 25.08 -1.80
N ILE A 31 15.51 25.89 -2.81
CA ILE A 31 15.08 27.28 -2.64
C ILE A 31 13.58 27.29 -2.43
N LYS A 32 13.13 27.70 -1.23
CA LYS A 32 11.72 27.80 -0.89
C LYS A 32 11.15 29.16 -1.22
N ASP A 33 11.88 30.21 -0.87
CA ASP A 33 11.51 31.61 -1.09
C ASP A 33 12.77 32.47 -1.24
N ILE A 34 12.63 33.77 -1.46
CA ILE A 34 13.74 34.70 -1.50
C ILE A 34 14.53 34.61 -0.20
N ASN A 35 15.81 34.20 -0.32
CA ASN A 35 16.74 34.02 0.82
C ASN A 35 16.36 32.90 1.83
N GLU A 36 15.46 31.98 1.46
CA GLU A 36 15.20 30.76 2.25
C GLU A 36 15.72 29.53 1.54
N TYR A 37 16.65 28.81 2.16
CA TYR A 37 17.32 27.64 1.60
C TYR A 37 17.30 26.49 2.58
N PHE A 38 16.78 25.35 2.15
CA PHE A 38 16.80 24.11 2.89
C PHE A 38 17.73 23.13 2.15
N LEU A 39 18.92 22.91 2.70
CA LEU A 39 19.98 22.19 2.03
C LEU A 39 20.22 20.83 2.67
N LYS A 40 20.00 19.78 1.87
CA LYS A 40 20.37 18.38 2.16
C LYS A 40 21.02 17.83 0.90
N ASP A 41 22.03 16.96 1.02
CA ASP A 41 22.70 16.29 -0.11
C ASP A 41 23.32 17.23 -1.17
N TRP A 42 23.70 18.44 -0.78
CA TRP A 42 24.23 19.49 -1.66
C TRP A 42 25.75 19.43 -1.84
N PHE A 43 26.45 18.65 -1.04
CA PHE A 43 27.92 18.57 -1.03
C PHE A 43 28.43 17.28 -1.62
N ILE A 44 29.70 17.28 -2.06
CA ILE A 44 30.38 16.09 -2.56
C ILE A 44 30.80 15.21 -1.37
N SER A 45 30.39 13.96 -1.39
CA SER A 45 30.77 12.94 -0.39
C SER A 45 31.51 11.79 -1.07
N VAL A 46 32.37 11.12 -0.30
CA VAL A 46 33.03 9.89 -0.76
C VAL A 46 32.04 8.75 -0.77
N CYS A 47 32.02 7.96 -1.86
CA CYS A 47 31.20 6.75 -1.89
C CYS A 47 31.65 5.76 -0.81
N PRO A 48 30.74 5.17 -0.04
CA PRO A 48 31.08 4.12 0.91
C PRO A 48 31.61 2.85 0.23
N ILE A 49 32.37 2.07 1.01
CA ILE A 49 32.89 0.76 0.59
C ILE A 49 32.34 -0.30 1.54
N ILE A 50 31.67 -1.33 0.99
CA ILE A 50 31.27 -2.53 1.73
C ILE A 50 31.87 -3.75 1.03
N LYS A 51 32.61 -4.57 1.75
CA LYS A 51 33.26 -5.77 1.22
C LYS A 51 34.08 -5.50 -0.06
N ASN A 52 34.92 -4.47 -0.04
CA ASN A 52 35.72 -4.02 -1.18
C ASN A 52 34.93 -3.53 -2.43
N ASN A 53 33.63 -3.35 -2.32
CA ASN A 53 32.79 -2.81 -3.38
C ASN A 53 32.39 -1.36 -3.08
N TRP A 54 32.61 -0.46 -4.03
CA TRP A 54 32.12 0.91 -3.98
C TRP A 54 30.61 0.96 -4.18
N ILE A 55 29.90 1.62 -3.29
CA ILE A 55 28.44 1.85 -3.43
C ILE A 55 28.25 3.08 -4.30
N LYS A 56 28.02 2.85 -5.60
CA LYS A 56 27.85 3.90 -6.62
C LYS A 56 26.40 3.99 -7.04
N ASN A 57 25.53 4.44 -6.14
CA ASN A 57 24.11 4.64 -6.49
C ASN A 57 23.94 5.96 -7.24
N SER A 58 23.01 6.00 -8.18
CA SER A 58 22.59 7.26 -8.83
C SER A 58 21.85 8.14 -7.82
N ASN A 59 22.06 9.46 -7.89
CA ASN A 59 21.36 10.43 -7.03
C ASN A 59 20.01 10.84 -7.62
N LEU A 60 19.23 9.88 -8.13
CA LEU A 60 17.89 10.13 -8.65
C LEU A 60 16.85 10.27 -7.54
N ASP A 61 17.13 9.64 -6.37
CA ASP A 61 16.32 9.72 -5.17
C ASP A 61 17.20 10.06 -3.97
N LEU A 62 16.88 11.11 -3.22
CA LEU A 62 17.65 11.55 -2.07
C LEU A 62 17.67 10.51 -0.93
N GLU A 63 16.65 9.67 -0.85
CA GLU A 63 16.51 8.66 0.19
C GLU A 63 17.36 7.42 -0.08
N GLU A 64 17.98 7.30 -1.25
CA GLU A 64 18.87 6.19 -1.64
C GLU A 64 20.35 6.44 -1.35
N LEU A 65 20.72 7.65 -0.95
CA LEU A 65 22.12 7.99 -0.71
C LEU A 65 22.67 7.28 0.52
N SER A 66 23.70 6.47 0.28
CA SER A 66 24.44 5.82 1.34
C SER A 66 25.62 6.69 1.75
N ARG A 67 25.70 6.99 3.03
CA ARG A 67 26.82 7.72 3.63
C ARG A 67 27.27 7.00 4.89
N PHE A 68 28.56 7.08 5.15
CA PHE A 68 29.11 6.58 6.40
C PHE A 68 29.51 7.74 7.31
N PRO A 69 29.51 7.54 8.62
CA PRO A 69 29.83 8.58 9.58
C PRO A 69 31.19 9.22 9.26
N SER A 70 31.20 10.56 9.18
CA SER A 70 32.35 11.37 8.85
C SER A 70 32.48 12.55 9.81
N ASP A 71 33.68 13.08 9.92
CA ASP A 71 33.91 14.32 10.67
C ASP A 71 33.76 15.50 9.72
N PHE A 72 33.02 16.51 10.16
CA PHE A 72 32.72 17.72 9.40
C PHE A 72 33.25 18.98 10.08
N GLU A 73 33.85 19.86 9.31
CA GLU A 73 34.06 21.27 9.63
C GLU A 73 33.64 22.11 8.43
N ILE A 74 32.59 22.92 8.58
CA ILE A 74 32.00 23.71 7.51
C ILE A 74 31.93 25.18 7.93
N LYS A 75 32.49 26.06 7.11
CA LYS A 75 32.54 27.49 7.32
C LYS A 75 31.58 28.19 6.39
N TRP A 76 30.51 28.74 6.92
CA TRP A 76 29.55 29.55 6.19
C TRP A 76 29.85 31.02 6.29
N THR A 77 29.73 31.74 5.18
CA THR A 77 29.68 33.20 5.14
C THR A 77 28.33 33.60 4.58
N ILE A 78 27.50 34.24 5.38
CA ILE A 78 26.14 34.66 5.05
C ILE A 78 25.88 36.10 5.42
N PRO A 79 24.94 36.84 4.81
CA PRO A 79 24.47 38.15 5.25
C PRO A 79 24.02 38.14 6.71
N ASN A 80 24.20 39.28 7.40
CA ASN A 80 23.89 39.39 8.83
C ASN A 80 22.42 39.15 9.19
N ASN A 81 21.52 39.48 8.27
CA ASN A 81 20.06 39.32 8.41
C ASN A 81 19.54 37.89 8.25
N LEU A 82 20.38 36.93 7.86
CA LEU A 82 19.96 35.54 7.71
C LEU A 82 20.30 34.70 8.94
N TYR A 83 19.43 33.74 9.26
CA TYR A 83 19.65 32.75 10.31
C TYR A 83 20.00 31.41 9.65
N ILE A 84 20.90 30.65 10.30
CA ILE A 84 21.30 29.34 9.82
C ILE A 84 21.21 28.31 10.95
N ASN A 85 20.54 27.20 10.68
CA ASN A 85 20.39 26.08 11.60
C ASN A 85 20.90 24.81 10.96
N SER A 86 21.44 23.91 11.76
CA SER A 86 22.00 22.63 11.32
C SER A 86 21.89 21.59 12.44
N ASN A 87 21.95 20.31 12.07
CA ASN A 87 22.16 19.24 13.03
C ASN A 87 23.59 19.26 13.63
N LEU A 88 24.56 19.89 12.96
CA LEU A 88 25.92 20.10 13.49
C LEU A 88 25.95 21.11 14.63
N TYR A 89 27.02 21.07 15.43
CA TYR A 89 27.32 22.09 16.44
C TYR A 89 27.90 23.33 15.80
N SER A 90 27.68 24.51 16.37
CA SER A 90 28.24 25.78 15.89
C SER A 90 29.17 26.45 16.90
N ARG A 91 30.21 27.10 16.39
CA ARG A 91 30.97 28.07 17.18
C ARG A 91 30.30 29.43 17.11
N GLU A 92 30.66 30.33 18.05
CA GLU A 92 30.21 31.70 18.02
C GLU A 92 30.56 32.38 16.67
N PRO A 93 29.60 33.15 16.08
CA PRO A 93 29.82 33.77 14.80
C PRO A 93 30.80 34.96 14.90
N SER A 94 31.68 35.08 13.91
CA SER A 94 32.44 36.29 13.67
C SER A 94 31.65 37.25 12.78
N ILE A 95 31.27 38.39 13.28
CA ILE A 95 30.37 39.34 12.61
C ILE A 95 31.20 40.52 12.07
N THR A 96 30.98 40.85 10.79
CA THR A 96 31.46 42.09 10.13
C THR A 96 30.26 42.98 9.80
N ASN A 97 30.48 44.17 9.26
CA ASN A 97 29.39 45.11 8.91
C ASN A 97 28.33 44.52 7.95
N GLU A 98 28.72 43.62 7.04
CA GLU A 98 27.85 43.11 5.95
C GLU A 98 27.53 41.61 6.08
N SER A 99 28.39 40.86 6.74
CA SER A 99 28.30 39.40 6.77
C SER A 99 28.72 38.82 8.12
N LYS A 100 28.26 37.60 8.37
CA LYS A 100 28.71 36.81 9.52
C LYS A 100 29.31 35.49 9.02
N LYS A 101 30.41 35.10 9.66
CA LYS A 101 31.07 33.82 9.43
C LYS A 101 30.80 32.90 10.58
N ILE A 102 30.26 31.71 10.29
CA ILE A 102 29.91 30.70 11.30
C ILE A 102 30.62 29.40 10.93
N THR A 103 31.29 28.82 11.91
CA THR A 103 31.90 27.49 11.75
C THR A 103 31.01 26.44 12.41
N PHE A 104 30.55 25.49 11.61
CA PHE A 104 29.83 24.31 12.06
C PHE A 104 30.81 23.13 12.10
N TYR A 105 30.65 22.28 13.10
CA TYR A 105 31.51 21.11 13.27
C TYR A 105 30.73 19.94 13.86
N GLY A 106 31.17 18.74 13.56
CA GLY A 106 30.61 17.51 14.12
C GLY A 106 31.51 16.32 13.83
N LYS A 107 31.50 15.35 14.73
CA LYS A 107 32.26 14.11 14.57
C LYS A 107 31.30 12.95 14.38
N LYS A 108 31.64 12.07 13.43
CA LYS A 108 30.87 10.85 13.12
C LYS A 108 29.39 11.09 12.76
N PHE A 109 29.09 12.16 12.02
CA PHE A 109 27.75 12.39 11.46
C PHE A 109 27.61 11.67 10.11
N SER A 110 26.49 10.98 9.91
CA SER A 110 26.18 10.30 8.65
C SER A 110 25.55 11.27 7.64
N ASP A 111 24.82 12.26 8.09
CA ASP A 111 24.16 13.26 7.24
C ASP A 111 24.25 14.67 7.86
N ILE A 112 24.26 15.68 6.99
CA ILE A 112 24.28 17.07 7.40
C ILE A 112 23.18 17.86 6.66
N GLN A 113 22.52 18.73 7.42
CA GLN A 113 21.47 19.61 6.91
C GLN A 113 21.76 21.07 7.32
N PHE A 114 21.45 21.99 6.41
CA PHE A 114 21.52 23.42 6.67
C PHE A 114 20.23 24.10 6.26
N HIS A 115 19.59 24.78 7.17
CA HIS A 115 18.39 25.56 6.93
C HIS A 115 18.71 27.03 7.15
N ILE A 116 18.71 27.81 6.06
CA ILE A 116 18.99 29.25 6.04
C ILE A 116 17.65 29.96 5.87
N THR A 117 17.33 30.87 6.79
CA THR A 117 16.02 31.54 6.84
C THR A 117 16.19 33.04 7.14
N THR A 118 15.21 33.84 6.73
CA THR A 118 15.16 35.29 7.01
C THR A 118 14.69 35.60 8.43
N GLU A 119 14.01 34.64 9.06
CA GLU A 119 13.46 34.77 10.40
C GLU A 119 14.00 33.71 11.35
N LYS A 120 13.98 34.00 12.65
CA LYS A 120 14.36 33.05 13.71
C LYS A 120 13.22 32.05 13.95
N LYS A 121 13.04 31.08 13.04
CA LYS A 121 11.93 30.09 13.10
C LYS A 121 12.20 28.91 14.04
N TYR A 122 13.47 28.62 14.34
CA TYR A 122 13.87 27.43 15.10
C TYR A 122 13.82 27.69 16.61
N LYS A 123 13.17 26.79 17.33
CA LYS A 123 13.16 26.72 18.80
C LYS A 123 13.96 25.50 19.27
N SER A 124 14.37 25.52 20.51
CA SER A 124 15.09 24.44 21.18
C SER A 124 14.19 23.79 22.22
N ILE A 125 14.05 22.47 22.15
CA ILE A 125 13.32 21.64 23.11
C ILE A 125 14.35 20.69 23.72
N LYS A 126 14.59 20.82 25.01
CA LYS A 126 15.66 20.09 25.71
C LYS A 126 15.05 19.00 26.59
N THR A 127 15.37 17.74 26.27
CA THR A 127 15.10 16.60 27.14
C THR A 127 16.31 16.33 28.05
N SER A 128 16.28 15.25 28.81
CA SER A 128 17.41 14.82 29.64
C SER A 128 18.63 14.37 28.81
N LEU A 129 18.41 13.88 27.57
CA LEU A 129 19.45 13.25 26.75
C LEU A 129 19.82 14.09 25.51
N ILE A 130 18.87 14.74 24.87
CA ILE A 130 19.03 15.39 23.57
C ILE A 130 18.50 16.83 23.60
N ASN A 131 19.17 17.72 22.89
CA ASN A 131 18.66 19.04 22.53
C ASN A 131 18.07 19.01 21.11
N PHE A 132 16.76 19.02 21.00
CA PHE A 132 16.04 19.11 19.73
C PHE A 132 15.98 20.55 19.24
N VAL A 133 16.34 20.75 17.98
CA VAL A 133 16.21 22.02 17.28
C VAL A 133 15.14 21.85 16.20
N THR A 134 14.05 22.62 16.28
CA THR A 134 12.88 22.39 15.42
C THR A 134 12.21 23.68 14.99
N ASP A 135 11.70 23.72 13.75
CA ASP A 135 10.82 24.76 13.22
C ASP A 135 9.36 24.28 13.10
N ILE A 136 9.05 23.11 13.66
CA ILE A 136 7.69 22.59 13.65
C ILE A 136 6.78 23.56 14.42
N ASN A 137 5.73 24.01 13.72
CA ASN A 137 4.72 24.87 14.31
C ASN A 137 3.50 24.02 14.71
N SER A 138 3.40 23.71 15.98
CA SER A 138 2.29 22.98 16.59
C SER A 138 1.33 23.97 17.25
N MET A 139 0.58 24.76 16.46
CA MET A 139 -0.30 25.82 16.98
C MET A 139 -1.31 25.33 18.03
N ASP A 140 -1.67 24.04 18.00
CA ASP A 140 -2.68 23.43 18.86
C ASP A 140 -2.11 22.74 20.12
N LEU A 141 -0.78 22.75 20.31
CA LEU A 141 -0.12 22.13 21.45
C LEU A 141 0.53 23.15 22.37
N SER A 142 0.33 22.97 23.66
CA SER A 142 1.11 23.74 24.66
C SER A 142 2.58 23.29 24.66
N GLN A 143 3.48 24.18 25.07
CA GLN A 143 4.91 23.88 25.21
C GLN A 143 5.18 22.62 26.07
N ASN A 144 4.39 22.42 27.13
CA ASN A 144 4.51 21.26 28.01
C ASN A 144 4.08 19.96 27.29
N GLN A 145 3.05 19.98 26.46
CA GLN A 145 2.63 18.83 25.69
C GLN A 145 3.68 18.46 24.63
N GLU A 146 4.23 19.46 23.98
CA GLU A 146 5.30 19.25 23.00
C GLU A 146 6.55 18.66 23.68
N LEU A 147 7.03 19.24 24.77
CA LEU A 147 8.15 18.70 25.56
C LEU A 147 7.89 17.26 26.01
N ASN A 148 6.68 16.96 26.48
CA ASN A 148 6.31 15.61 26.90
C ASN A 148 6.38 14.62 25.74
N ASN A 149 5.93 14.98 24.53
CA ASN A 149 6.02 14.13 23.35
C ASN A 149 7.48 13.80 23.00
N PHE A 150 8.36 14.82 22.97
CA PHE A 150 9.78 14.60 22.70
C PHE A 150 10.45 13.74 23.78
N THR A 151 10.13 13.97 25.05
CA THR A 151 10.69 13.21 26.17
C THR A 151 10.27 11.75 26.13
N LYS A 152 9.00 11.46 25.93
CA LYS A 152 8.47 10.10 25.80
C LYS A 152 9.17 9.32 24.68
N ILE A 153 9.34 9.94 23.50
CA ILE A 153 9.99 9.34 22.37
C ILE A 153 11.46 9.03 22.67
N ASP A 154 12.19 10.02 23.17
CA ASP A 154 13.61 9.92 23.46
C ASP A 154 13.90 8.83 24.52
N GLU A 155 13.16 8.83 25.63
CA GLU A 155 13.29 7.84 26.70
C GLU A 155 12.93 6.42 26.21
N PHE A 156 11.84 6.27 25.44
CA PHE A 156 11.43 4.97 24.93
C PHE A 156 12.48 4.38 23.99
N ILE A 157 12.91 5.14 22.99
CA ILE A 157 13.89 4.64 22.01
C ILE A 157 15.23 4.38 22.68
N SER A 158 15.70 5.28 23.54
CA SER A 158 16.96 5.13 24.28
C SER A 158 16.95 3.90 25.20
N SER A 159 15.82 3.57 25.81
CA SER A 159 15.66 2.39 26.66
C SER A 159 15.71 1.07 25.86
N LYS A 160 15.31 1.08 24.57
CA LYS A 160 15.22 -0.10 23.73
C LYS A 160 16.44 -0.34 22.84
N LEU A 161 16.98 0.72 22.26
CA LEU A 161 18.06 0.67 21.26
C LEU A 161 19.36 1.39 21.70
N GLY A 162 19.36 1.97 22.91
CA GLY A 162 20.43 2.82 23.40
C GLY A 162 20.23 4.29 23.00
N PRO A 163 21.03 5.22 23.59
CA PRO A 163 20.89 6.65 23.35
C PRO A 163 21.24 7.04 21.91
N TYR A 164 20.67 8.14 21.44
CA TYR A 164 21.10 8.77 20.19
C TYR A 164 22.57 9.16 20.26
N PRO A 165 23.36 8.98 19.19
CA PRO A 165 24.83 9.15 19.27
C PRO A 165 25.28 10.61 19.46
N HIS A 166 24.39 11.59 19.27
CA HIS A 166 24.71 13.02 19.39
C HIS A 166 23.84 13.70 20.43
N SER A 167 24.33 14.78 21.07
CA SER A 167 23.56 15.55 22.04
C SER A 167 22.59 16.57 21.41
N LYS A 168 22.54 16.64 20.05
CA LYS A 168 21.69 17.55 19.30
C LYS A 168 21.04 16.82 18.12
N MET A 169 19.74 17.09 17.90
CA MET A 169 18.99 16.57 16.75
C MET A 169 18.20 17.70 16.09
N LEU A 170 18.25 17.81 14.77
CA LEU A 170 17.44 18.76 14.00
C LEU A 170 16.20 18.06 13.46
N ILE A 171 15.02 18.45 13.90
CA ILE A 171 13.74 17.93 13.42
C ILE A 171 13.00 19.05 12.70
N SER A 172 12.94 18.97 11.36
CA SER A 172 12.37 20.03 10.54
C SER A 172 10.90 19.78 10.17
N GLN A 173 10.18 20.86 9.88
CA GLN A 173 8.82 20.80 9.32
C GLN A 173 8.78 20.02 8.00
N ILE A 174 9.86 20.04 7.20
CA ILE A 174 9.95 19.31 5.95
C ILE A 174 9.88 17.79 6.20
N GLU A 175 10.70 17.28 7.12
CA GLU A 175 10.72 15.85 7.45
C GLU A 175 9.45 15.41 8.17
N TYR A 176 8.91 16.30 9.02
CA TYR A 176 7.62 16.07 9.65
C TYR A 176 6.50 15.87 8.62
N ASN A 177 6.41 16.72 7.59
CA ASN A 177 5.41 16.66 6.54
C ASN A 177 5.56 15.43 5.63
N LYS A 178 6.78 14.87 5.50
CA LYS A 178 7.03 13.62 4.76
C LYS A 178 6.55 12.37 5.49
N ASN A 179 6.19 12.49 6.76
CA ASN A 179 5.73 11.38 7.60
C ASN A 179 4.25 11.50 8.00
N PRO A 180 3.29 11.54 7.04
CA PRO A 180 1.88 11.67 7.35
C PRO A 180 1.35 10.40 8.04
N ASN A 181 0.32 10.56 8.87
CA ASN A 181 -0.34 9.46 9.56
C ASN A 181 -1.47 8.87 8.69
N TYR A 182 -1.12 8.11 7.65
CA TYR A 182 -2.08 7.47 6.72
C TYR A 182 -3.13 8.43 6.12
N GLY A 183 -2.81 9.73 6.03
CA GLY A 183 -3.72 10.76 5.55
C GLY A 183 -4.88 11.12 6.49
N LEU A 184 -4.99 10.50 7.67
CA LEU A 184 -6.06 10.78 8.64
C LEU A 184 -5.98 12.20 9.21
N SER A 185 -4.78 12.77 9.29
CA SER A 185 -4.55 14.16 9.68
C SER A 185 -5.11 15.20 8.68
N LEU A 186 -5.45 14.78 7.46
CA LEU A 186 -6.07 15.64 6.44
C LEU A 186 -7.60 15.73 6.56
N LEU A 187 -8.20 14.93 7.43
CA LEU A 187 -9.64 14.98 7.69
C LEU A 187 -9.99 16.25 8.49
N PRO A 188 -11.19 16.81 8.29
CA PRO A 188 -11.73 17.86 9.15
C PRO A 188 -11.72 17.43 10.63
N ASP A 189 -11.49 18.36 11.56
CA ASP A 189 -11.28 18.06 12.99
C ASP A 189 -12.37 17.20 13.63
N TYR A 190 -13.62 17.43 13.24
CA TYR A 190 -14.76 16.65 13.75
C TYR A 190 -14.81 15.19 13.25
N LEU A 191 -14.05 14.86 12.18
CA LEU A 191 -13.90 13.51 11.64
C LEU A 191 -12.54 12.89 11.96
N ARG A 192 -11.62 13.66 12.58
CA ARG A 192 -10.33 13.11 12.97
C ARG A 192 -10.49 12.08 14.10
N PRO A 193 -9.99 10.87 13.92
CA PRO A 193 -10.06 9.82 14.95
C PRO A 193 -9.43 10.21 16.29
N TYR A 194 -8.37 11.00 16.27
CA TYR A 194 -7.58 11.37 17.43
C TYR A 194 -7.32 12.87 17.48
N ASN A 195 -6.80 13.33 18.64
CA ASN A 195 -6.35 14.70 18.81
C ASN A 195 -5.02 14.96 18.10
N ASP A 196 -4.71 16.23 17.89
CA ASP A 196 -3.50 16.66 17.18
C ASP A 196 -2.22 16.25 17.90
N SER A 197 -2.25 16.16 19.24
CA SER A 197 -1.10 15.69 20.03
C SER A 197 -0.67 14.28 19.67
N PHE A 198 -1.60 13.34 19.46
CA PHE A 198 -1.26 11.98 19.05
C PHE A 198 -0.65 11.93 17.64
N TYR A 199 -1.25 12.65 16.68
CA TYR A 199 -0.70 12.70 15.32
C TYR A 199 0.67 13.34 15.29
N HIS A 200 0.85 14.41 16.04
CA HIS A 200 2.12 15.10 16.19
C HIS A 200 3.19 14.18 16.82
N GLU A 201 2.86 13.48 17.88
CA GLU A 201 3.75 12.54 18.56
C GLU A 201 4.21 11.41 17.62
N ILE A 202 3.28 10.78 16.87
CA ILE A 202 3.64 9.69 15.95
C ILE A 202 4.46 10.20 14.76
N SER A 203 4.19 11.39 14.24
CA SER A 203 5.01 11.98 13.17
C SER A 203 6.41 12.30 13.64
N ILE A 204 6.57 12.87 14.84
CA ILE A 204 7.89 13.11 15.45
C ILE A 204 8.63 11.78 15.70
N LEU A 205 7.94 10.77 16.22
CA LEU A 205 8.53 9.44 16.44
C LEU A 205 9.15 8.88 15.15
N LYS A 206 8.45 8.99 14.02
CA LYS A 206 8.97 8.51 12.74
C LYS A 206 10.20 9.31 12.28
N VAL A 207 10.16 10.63 12.41
CA VAL A 207 11.33 11.48 12.08
C VAL A 207 12.51 11.17 13.00
N TYR A 208 12.26 11.04 14.30
CA TYR A 208 13.28 10.65 15.27
C TYR A 208 13.93 9.31 14.91
N LEU A 209 13.11 8.28 14.66
CA LEU A 209 13.59 6.94 14.27
C LEU A 209 14.37 6.98 12.96
N THR A 210 13.91 7.76 11.98
CA THR A 210 14.61 7.93 10.70
C THR A 210 16.01 8.48 10.93
N GLN A 211 16.16 9.56 11.71
CA GLN A 211 17.46 10.13 12.01
C GLN A 211 18.32 9.23 12.90
N TYR A 212 17.70 8.60 13.91
CA TYR A 212 18.39 7.65 14.79
C TYR A 212 19.00 6.49 14.00
N LEU A 213 18.23 5.85 13.13
CA LEU A 213 18.67 4.72 12.35
C LEU A 213 19.67 5.15 11.25
N SER A 214 19.52 6.34 10.67
CA SER A 214 20.48 6.87 9.69
C SER A 214 21.87 7.10 10.29
N GLU A 215 21.97 7.43 11.58
CA GLU A 215 23.26 7.58 12.26
C GLU A 215 23.85 6.24 12.71
N ARG A 216 23.01 5.23 12.98
CA ARG A 216 23.45 3.94 13.53
C ARG A 216 23.66 2.86 12.47
N LEU A 217 22.95 2.92 11.34
CA LEU A 217 23.02 1.90 10.29
C LEU A 217 23.88 2.37 9.11
N GLN A 218 24.96 1.67 8.84
CA GLN A 218 25.85 1.93 7.71
C GLN A 218 25.51 0.95 6.56
N LEU A 219 24.54 1.35 5.71
CA LEU A 219 23.92 0.50 4.70
C LEU A 219 24.14 1.03 3.28
N ASP A 220 24.09 0.13 2.30
CA ASP A 220 23.61 0.48 0.96
C ASP A 220 22.08 0.56 0.99
N TYR A 221 21.55 1.79 1.10
CA TYR A 221 20.12 2.01 1.24
C TYR A 221 19.29 1.52 0.06
N ARG A 222 19.84 1.49 -1.15
CA ARG A 222 19.13 0.99 -2.33
C ARG A 222 18.83 -0.51 -2.23
N HIS A 223 19.77 -1.29 -1.72
CA HIS A 223 19.65 -2.75 -1.66
C HIS A 223 19.23 -3.27 -0.28
N ASN A 224 19.52 -2.52 0.80
CA ASN A 224 19.31 -2.98 2.16
C ASN A 224 18.33 -2.10 2.96
N TYR A 225 17.49 -1.30 2.28
CA TYR A 225 16.45 -0.47 2.92
C TYR A 225 15.51 -1.31 3.80
N TRP A 226 15.35 -2.59 3.49
CA TRP A 226 14.44 -3.50 4.18
C TRP A 226 14.67 -3.58 5.68
N VAL A 227 15.92 -3.56 6.13
CA VAL A 227 16.24 -3.59 7.57
C VAL A 227 15.95 -2.23 8.20
N PHE A 228 16.22 -1.14 7.51
CA PHE A 228 15.94 0.21 7.99
C PHE A 228 14.44 0.42 8.19
N GLU A 229 13.64 0.19 7.16
CA GLU A 229 12.18 0.33 7.19
C GLU A 229 11.52 -0.68 8.15
N GLY A 230 12.06 -1.90 8.19
CA GLY A 230 11.59 -2.95 9.08
C GLY A 230 11.76 -2.59 10.55
N VAL A 231 12.95 -2.12 10.94
CA VAL A 231 13.22 -1.68 12.32
C VAL A 231 12.44 -0.42 12.67
N LEU A 232 12.37 0.58 11.75
CA LEU A 232 11.60 1.81 11.95
C LEU A 232 10.13 1.49 12.23
N THR A 233 9.51 0.67 11.37
CA THR A 233 8.09 0.32 11.50
C THR A 233 7.86 -0.58 12.71
N TYR A 234 8.74 -1.53 12.99
CA TYR A 234 8.68 -2.37 14.19
C TYR A 234 8.72 -1.53 15.48
N MET A 235 9.65 -0.58 15.57
CA MET A 235 9.75 0.31 16.74
C MET A 235 8.52 1.22 16.86
N THR A 236 7.96 1.67 15.74
CA THR A 236 6.69 2.42 15.72
C THR A 236 5.54 1.55 16.27
N ILE A 237 5.43 0.29 15.83
CA ILE A 237 4.45 -0.67 16.35
C ILE A 237 4.62 -0.87 17.86
N LYS A 238 5.84 -1.07 18.33
CA LYS A 238 6.16 -1.26 19.75
C LYS A 238 5.82 -0.03 20.59
N TYR A 239 6.12 1.16 20.10
CA TYR A 239 5.77 2.43 20.75
C TYR A 239 4.26 2.55 20.94
N ILE A 240 3.50 2.31 19.89
CA ILE A 240 2.03 2.38 19.93
C ILE A 240 1.45 1.29 20.85
N GLU A 241 1.98 0.06 20.81
CA GLU A 241 1.56 -1.00 21.74
C GLU A 241 1.83 -0.65 23.20
N TYR A 242 2.91 0.05 23.50
CA TYR A 242 3.30 0.41 24.86
C TYR A 242 2.46 1.57 25.43
N PHE A 243 2.32 2.66 24.67
CA PHE A 243 1.63 3.86 25.13
C PHE A 243 0.15 3.91 24.79
N TYR A 244 -0.27 3.23 23.73
CA TYR A 244 -1.62 3.31 23.14
C TYR A 244 -2.21 1.94 22.78
N PRO A 245 -2.19 0.93 23.71
CA PRO A 245 -2.54 -0.47 23.40
C PRO A 245 -3.98 -0.66 22.91
N ASP A 246 -4.89 0.23 23.29
CA ASP A 246 -6.32 0.16 22.98
C ASP A 246 -6.76 1.09 21.86
N TYR A 247 -5.81 1.82 21.25
CA TYR A 247 -6.13 2.73 20.17
C TYR A 247 -6.60 1.97 18.92
N LYS A 248 -7.78 2.38 18.40
CA LYS A 248 -8.40 1.81 17.21
C LYS A 248 -8.24 2.76 16.04
N ILE A 249 -8.20 2.24 14.82
CA ILE A 249 -8.00 3.06 13.61
C ILE A 249 -9.03 4.20 13.48
N LEU A 250 -10.28 3.99 13.89
CA LEU A 250 -11.34 4.99 13.86
C LEU A 250 -11.42 5.87 15.12
N GLY A 251 -10.59 5.63 16.14
CA GLY A 251 -10.53 6.45 17.36
C GLY A 251 -11.90 6.81 17.94
N LYS A 252 -12.20 8.11 18.03
CA LYS A 252 -13.44 8.66 18.58
C LYS A 252 -14.65 8.60 17.61
N VAL A 253 -14.43 8.39 16.32
CA VAL A 253 -15.50 8.41 15.30
C VAL A 253 -16.65 7.42 15.64
N PRO A 254 -16.39 6.18 16.10
CA PRO A 254 -17.46 5.27 16.51
C PRO A 254 -18.23 5.68 17.76
N GLU A 255 -17.79 6.70 18.49
CA GLU A 255 -18.45 7.18 19.71
C GLU A 255 -19.54 8.23 19.39
N ILE A 256 -19.53 8.81 18.19
CA ILE A 256 -20.56 9.74 17.72
C ILE A 256 -21.91 8.99 17.70
N PRO A 257 -22.99 9.49 18.36
CA PRO A 257 -24.21 8.72 18.61
C PRO A 257 -24.83 8.05 17.38
N PHE A 258 -24.93 8.74 16.26
CA PHE A 258 -25.47 8.19 15.01
C PHE A 258 -24.51 7.16 14.39
N VAL A 259 -23.22 7.49 14.34
CA VAL A 259 -22.16 6.62 13.78
C VAL A 259 -22.02 5.36 14.63
N LYS A 260 -22.10 5.46 15.95
CA LYS A 260 -22.07 4.34 16.89
C LYS A 260 -23.15 3.30 16.55
N THR A 261 -24.36 3.75 16.25
CA THR A 261 -25.46 2.85 15.91
C THR A 261 -25.17 2.10 14.60
N ILE A 262 -24.66 2.80 13.58
CA ILE A 262 -24.32 2.20 12.27
C ILE A 262 -23.13 1.25 12.39
N LEU A 263 -22.05 1.65 13.08
CA LEU A 263 -20.81 0.89 13.16
C LEU A 263 -20.81 -0.20 14.26
N LYS A 264 -21.89 -0.34 15.02
CA LYS A 264 -22.03 -1.39 16.03
C LYS A 264 -21.87 -2.76 15.36
N GLY A 265 -20.89 -3.54 15.82
CA GLY A 265 -20.62 -4.88 15.28
C GLY A 265 -19.75 -4.91 14.01
N TYR A 266 -19.32 -3.76 13.48
CA TYR A 266 -18.37 -3.73 12.36
C TYR A 266 -16.95 -4.07 12.80
N ASN A 267 -16.23 -4.85 11.98
CA ASN A 267 -14.83 -5.19 12.25
C ASN A 267 -13.94 -3.94 12.15
N LEU A 268 -14.26 -3.01 11.25
CA LEU A 268 -13.54 -1.75 11.12
C LEU A 268 -13.53 -0.93 12.43
N SER A 269 -14.62 -0.94 13.20
CA SER A 269 -14.68 -0.24 14.50
C SER A 269 -13.85 -0.90 15.60
N LYS A 270 -13.46 -2.17 15.41
CA LYS A 270 -12.65 -2.95 16.34
C LYS A 270 -11.17 -2.97 15.96
N MET A 271 -10.84 -2.57 14.74
CA MET A 271 -9.48 -2.60 14.20
C MET A 271 -8.54 -1.72 15.03
N LYS A 272 -7.44 -2.29 15.54
CA LYS A 272 -6.42 -1.53 16.25
C LYS A 272 -5.62 -0.65 15.27
N PHE A 273 -5.01 0.42 15.79
CA PHE A 273 -4.22 1.33 14.97
C PHE A 273 -3.10 0.59 14.21
N ASN A 274 -2.37 -0.27 14.91
CA ASN A 274 -1.27 -1.05 14.33
C ASN A 274 -1.70 -2.08 13.26
N ASP A 275 -2.97 -2.47 13.22
CA ASP A 275 -3.46 -3.39 12.19
C ASP A 275 -3.40 -2.74 10.79
N GLY A 276 -3.37 -1.40 10.72
CA GLY A 276 -3.22 -0.65 9.47
C GLY A 276 -1.95 -0.97 8.69
N PHE A 277 -0.87 -1.33 9.37
CA PHE A 277 0.38 -1.76 8.70
C PHE A 277 0.17 -3.05 7.90
N LEU A 278 -0.50 -4.04 8.49
CA LEU A 278 -0.81 -5.29 7.81
C LEU A 278 -1.85 -5.10 6.70
N GLU A 279 -2.91 -4.34 6.96
CA GLU A 279 -4.00 -4.10 5.99
C GLU A 279 -3.49 -3.45 4.70
N SER A 280 -2.54 -2.52 4.78
CA SER A 280 -1.94 -1.85 3.62
C SER A 280 -1.16 -2.83 2.72
N TYR A 281 -0.40 -3.74 3.33
CA TYR A 281 0.30 -4.78 2.59
C TYR A 281 -0.68 -5.78 1.95
N GLU A 282 -1.66 -6.27 2.72
CA GLU A 282 -2.63 -7.24 2.21
C GLU A 282 -3.52 -6.66 1.10
N PHE A 283 -3.77 -5.35 1.10
CA PHE A 283 -4.42 -4.68 -0.02
C PHE A 283 -3.61 -4.86 -1.32
N MET A 284 -2.29 -4.65 -1.28
CA MET A 284 -1.42 -4.85 -2.43
C MET A 284 -1.26 -6.33 -2.78
N LEU A 285 -1.17 -7.21 -1.80
CA LEU A 285 -1.09 -8.65 -1.96
C LEU A 285 -2.34 -9.20 -2.69
N ARG A 286 -3.53 -8.81 -2.25
CA ARG A 286 -4.81 -9.25 -2.82
C ARG A 286 -5.05 -8.74 -4.26
N ASN A 287 -4.37 -7.67 -4.65
CA ASN A 287 -4.38 -7.13 -6.01
C ASN A 287 -3.21 -7.63 -6.86
N ASN A 288 -2.36 -8.51 -6.32
CA ASN A 288 -1.12 -8.97 -6.94
C ASN A 288 -0.18 -7.82 -7.35
N ASN A 289 -0.16 -6.73 -6.56
CA ASN A 289 0.67 -5.54 -6.78
C ASN A 289 1.79 -5.36 -5.74
N HIS A 290 1.90 -6.26 -4.77
CA HIS A 290 3.03 -6.29 -3.84
C HIS A 290 4.32 -6.65 -4.57
N GLN A 291 5.44 -6.19 -4.05
CA GLN A 291 6.77 -6.49 -4.57
C GLN A 291 7.58 -7.24 -3.51
N SER A 292 8.63 -7.95 -3.94
CA SER A 292 9.54 -8.59 -2.98
C SER A 292 10.16 -7.54 -2.05
N PRO A 293 10.29 -7.83 -0.75
CA PRO A 293 10.96 -6.93 0.20
C PRO A 293 12.42 -6.61 -0.17
N LEU A 294 13.06 -7.48 -0.95
CA LEU A 294 14.43 -7.28 -1.45
C LEU A 294 14.49 -6.61 -2.83
N THR A 295 13.35 -6.20 -3.39
CA THR A 295 13.35 -5.34 -4.60
C THR A 295 14.09 -4.05 -4.26
N THR A 296 15.03 -3.63 -5.11
CA THR A 296 15.78 -2.38 -4.86
C THR A 296 14.86 -1.18 -4.79
N LYS A 297 15.16 -0.22 -3.90
CA LYS A 297 14.29 0.93 -3.58
C LYS A 297 13.88 1.71 -4.84
N ASP A 298 14.81 1.91 -5.78
CA ASP A 298 14.58 2.59 -7.05
C ASP A 298 13.61 1.87 -8.01
N ARG A 299 13.27 0.59 -7.75
CA ARG A 299 12.31 -0.21 -8.53
C ARG A 299 10.96 -0.39 -7.85
N LEU A 300 10.81 0.04 -6.60
CA LEU A 300 9.53 -0.01 -5.92
C LEU A 300 8.54 0.97 -6.54
N ILE A 301 7.26 0.58 -6.61
CA ILE A 301 6.19 1.55 -6.85
C ILE A 301 5.97 2.36 -5.57
N LYS A 302 5.60 3.62 -5.72
CA LYS A 302 5.51 4.58 -4.61
C LYS A 302 4.70 4.07 -3.40
N PHE A 303 3.55 3.44 -3.62
CA PHE A 303 2.73 2.89 -2.54
C PHE A 303 3.43 1.74 -1.80
N ASN A 304 4.18 0.90 -2.51
CA ASN A 304 4.96 -0.17 -1.87
C ASN A 304 6.14 0.42 -1.09
N ASP A 305 6.84 1.40 -1.65
CA ASP A 305 7.97 2.06 -1.02
C ASP A 305 7.59 2.74 0.30
N GLU A 306 6.54 3.55 0.28
CA GLU A 306 6.17 4.40 1.42
C GLU A 306 5.28 3.73 2.47
N ILE A 307 4.48 2.71 2.09
CA ILE A 307 3.41 2.20 2.96
C ILE A 307 3.40 0.67 3.06
N SER A 308 3.29 -0.02 1.91
CA SER A 308 2.99 -1.45 1.92
C SER A 308 4.20 -2.30 2.36
N THR A 309 5.38 -2.07 1.78
CA THR A 309 6.59 -2.82 2.13
C THR A 309 7.08 -2.50 3.55
N PRO A 310 7.13 -1.24 4.02
CA PRO A 310 7.39 -0.95 5.44
C PRO A 310 6.42 -1.67 6.38
N GLY A 311 5.13 -1.70 6.06
CA GLY A 311 4.13 -2.44 6.82
C GLY A 311 4.42 -3.94 6.91
N TYR A 312 4.72 -4.57 5.77
CA TYR A 312 5.13 -5.99 5.71
C TYR A 312 6.37 -6.27 6.57
N LEU A 313 7.40 -5.44 6.41
CA LEU A 313 8.67 -5.58 7.12
C LEU A 313 8.48 -5.41 8.64
N GLY A 314 7.78 -4.36 9.06
CA GLY A 314 7.52 -4.11 10.49
C GLY A 314 6.72 -5.23 11.16
N VAL A 315 5.69 -5.73 10.48
CA VAL A 315 4.89 -6.88 10.96
C VAL A 315 5.76 -8.16 10.98
N GLY A 316 6.66 -8.34 10.02
CA GLY A 316 7.61 -9.46 9.99
C GLY A 316 8.59 -9.41 11.16
N PHE A 317 9.16 -8.25 11.49
CA PHE A 317 9.99 -8.06 12.68
C PHE A 317 9.18 -8.31 13.96
N LYS A 318 7.91 -7.88 14.00
CA LYS A 318 7.03 -8.15 15.14
C LYS A 318 6.72 -9.65 15.28
N PHE A 319 6.55 -10.36 14.17
CA PHE A 319 6.38 -11.81 14.18
C PHE A 319 7.65 -12.52 14.67
N LEU A 320 8.82 -12.07 14.21
CA LEU A 320 10.11 -12.56 14.69
C LEU A 320 10.29 -12.30 16.20
N ASP A 321 9.90 -11.11 16.69
CA ASP A 321 9.85 -10.79 18.12
C ASP A 321 9.00 -11.79 18.91
N ASN A 322 7.79 -12.09 18.45
CA ASN A 322 6.92 -13.09 19.08
C ASN A 322 7.53 -14.51 19.08
N TYR A 323 8.36 -14.81 18.07
CA TYR A 323 8.99 -16.11 17.92
C TYR A 323 10.24 -16.27 18.80
N ILE A 324 11.15 -15.29 18.81
CA ILE A 324 12.44 -15.37 19.54
C ILE A 324 12.46 -14.62 20.87
N GLY A 325 11.50 -13.73 21.12
CA GLY A 325 11.43 -12.82 22.26
C GLY A 325 12.03 -11.44 22.00
N GLU A 326 11.43 -10.39 22.57
CA GLU A 326 11.78 -8.98 22.34
C GLU A 326 13.24 -8.65 22.63
N SER A 327 13.74 -9.03 23.79
CA SER A 327 15.13 -8.75 24.18
C SER A 327 16.14 -9.36 23.21
N ASN A 328 15.86 -10.58 22.71
CA ASN A 328 16.70 -11.21 21.71
C ASN A 328 16.72 -10.43 20.40
N LEU A 329 15.54 -10.04 19.88
CA LEU A 329 15.45 -9.29 18.64
C LEU A 329 16.14 -7.93 18.73
N LEU A 330 15.93 -7.17 19.82
CA LEU A 330 16.59 -5.88 20.02
C LEU A 330 18.10 -6.03 20.07
N ASN A 331 18.61 -7.07 20.75
CA ASN A 331 20.05 -7.38 20.76
C ASN A 331 20.60 -7.71 19.36
N LEU A 332 19.83 -8.44 18.53
CA LEU A 332 20.22 -8.71 17.15
C LEU A 332 20.30 -7.43 16.30
N ILE A 333 19.33 -6.53 16.48
CA ILE A 333 19.31 -5.23 15.80
C ILE A 333 20.54 -4.40 16.23
N MET A 334 20.80 -4.27 17.52
CA MET A 334 21.96 -3.50 18.02
C MET A 334 23.31 -4.08 17.55
N ARG A 335 23.41 -5.39 17.29
CA ARG A 335 24.65 -6.00 16.76
C ARG A 335 25.05 -5.50 15.38
N ILE A 336 24.15 -4.93 14.62
CA ILE A 336 24.45 -4.40 13.28
C ILE A 336 24.67 -2.89 13.26
N PHE A 337 24.60 -2.22 14.41
CA PHE A 337 24.86 -0.79 14.53
C PHE A 337 26.36 -0.45 14.40
N ASP A 338 26.64 0.75 13.94
CA ASP A 338 27.96 1.41 13.90
C ASP A 338 29.04 0.66 13.08
N LYS A 339 28.58 -0.16 12.12
CA LYS A 339 29.48 -0.87 11.20
C LYS A 339 28.85 -1.05 9.82
N PRO A 340 29.69 -1.10 8.75
CA PRO A 340 29.20 -1.38 7.40
C PRO A 340 28.58 -2.77 7.32
N VAL A 341 27.34 -2.87 6.87
CA VAL A 341 26.63 -4.14 6.72
C VAL A 341 25.90 -4.25 5.38
N ASP A 342 25.85 -5.47 4.87
CA ASP A 342 25.01 -5.89 3.76
C ASP A 342 24.10 -7.04 4.19
N PHE A 343 23.23 -7.50 3.28
CA PHE A 343 22.30 -8.59 3.54
C PHE A 343 22.99 -9.82 4.16
N SER A 344 24.18 -10.22 3.68
CA SER A 344 24.84 -11.42 4.14
C SER A 344 25.45 -11.26 5.54
N ILE A 345 25.97 -10.06 5.86
CA ILE A 345 26.49 -9.74 7.19
C ILE A 345 25.35 -9.68 8.19
N ILE A 346 24.22 -9.06 7.82
CA ILE A 346 23.02 -8.99 8.66
C ILE A 346 22.49 -10.39 8.93
N LYS A 347 22.30 -11.21 7.89
CA LYS A 347 21.86 -12.61 8.03
C LYS A 347 22.78 -13.39 8.97
N LYS A 348 24.09 -13.35 8.74
CA LYS A 348 25.08 -14.04 9.58
C LYS A 348 25.00 -13.57 11.03
N SER A 349 24.94 -12.25 11.26
CA SER A 349 24.87 -11.64 12.60
C SER A 349 23.60 -12.07 13.35
N PHE A 350 22.47 -12.10 12.67
CA PHE A 350 21.17 -12.47 13.26
C PHE A 350 21.14 -13.97 13.58
N VAL A 351 21.45 -14.83 12.60
CA VAL A 351 21.43 -16.29 12.78
C VAL A 351 22.39 -16.76 13.87
N SER A 352 23.58 -16.18 13.95
CA SER A 352 24.56 -16.52 15.01
C SER A 352 24.23 -15.93 16.38
N GLY A 353 23.27 -15.02 16.45
CA GLY A 353 22.93 -14.30 17.68
C GLY A 353 21.77 -14.88 18.46
N THR A 354 21.13 -15.94 17.98
CA THR A 354 20.02 -16.63 18.66
C THR A 354 20.18 -18.15 18.54
N SER A 355 19.66 -18.86 19.54
CA SER A 355 19.60 -20.33 19.52
C SER A 355 18.46 -20.88 18.66
N LYS A 356 17.46 -20.07 18.33
CA LYS A 356 16.36 -20.47 17.46
C LYS A 356 16.76 -20.35 15.99
N ASP A 357 16.26 -21.27 15.18
CA ASP A 357 16.46 -21.18 13.74
C ASP A 357 15.58 -20.09 13.15
N ILE A 358 16.21 -19.03 12.64
CA ILE A 358 15.57 -17.89 11.99
C ILE A 358 15.96 -17.76 10.51
N ASN A 359 16.56 -18.81 9.90
CA ASN A 359 16.89 -18.79 8.47
C ASN A 359 15.64 -18.52 7.59
N TRP A 360 14.49 -19.04 8.00
CA TRP A 360 13.20 -18.81 7.32
C TRP A 360 12.89 -17.33 7.10
N PHE A 361 13.32 -16.44 8.02
CA PHE A 361 13.07 -15.00 7.88
C PHE A 361 13.78 -14.42 6.66
N PHE A 362 15.01 -14.86 6.40
CA PHE A 362 15.82 -14.41 5.27
C PHE A 362 15.52 -15.17 3.97
N GLU A 363 15.25 -16.46 4.05
CA GLU A 363 15.11 -17.34 2.89
C GLU A 363 13.69 -17.44 2.36
N ASP A 364 12.70 -17.41 3.25
CA ASP A 364 11.28 -17.62 2.90
C ASP A 364 10.44 -16.37 3.06
N TYR A 365 10.70 -15.54 4.10
CA TYR A 365 9.92 -14.33 4.33
C TYR A 365 10.38 -13.15 3.47
N LEU A 366 11.68 -12.88 3.39
CA LEU A 366 12.23 -11.73 2.66
C LEU A 366 12.53 -12.01 1.20
N ASN A 367 12.90 -13.24 0.82
CA ASN A 367 13.62 -13.52 -0.42
C ASN A 367 12.81 -13.27 -1.70
N ASP A 368 11.53 -13.63 -1.73
CA ASP A 368 10.71 -13.51 -2.92
C ASP A 368 9.35 -12.85 -2.65
N ARG A 369 8.56 -12.66 -3.73
CA ARG A 369 7.23 -12.09 -3.64
C ARG A 369 6.11 -13.14 -3.54
N LYS A 370 6.42 -14.43 -3.43
CA LYS A 370 5.38 -15.46 -3.30
C LYS A 370 4.57 -15.23 -2.02
N SER A 371 3.27 -15.21 -2.17
CA SER A 371 2.37 -15.00 -1.04
C SER A 371 2.37 -16.19 -0.09
N ILE A 372 2.34 -15.90 1.20
CA ILE A 372 2.18 -16.91 2.25
C ILE A 372 0.68 -17.22 2.38
N ASP A 373 0.32 -18.50 2.48
CA ASP A 373 -1.08 -18.94 2.65
C ASP A 373 -1.13 -20.30 3.36
N PHE A 374 -1.28 -20.27 4.68
CA PHE A 374 -1.49 -21.47 5.49
C PHE A 374 -2.93 -21.98 5.38
N LYS A 375 -3.11 -23.28 5.45
CA LYS A 375 -4.44 -23.89 5.59
C LYS A 375 -4.38 -25.22 6.32
N PHE A 376 -5.45 -25.58 6.97
CA PHE A 376 -5.63 -26.93 7.47
C PHE A 376 -5.84 -27.90 6.30
N GLU A 377 -5.04 -28.96 6.25
CA GLU A 377 -5.24 -30.06 5.32
C GLU A 377 -6.39 -30.93 5.84
N TYR A 378 -6.31 -31.34 7.10
CA TYR A 378 -7.39 -32.00 7.81
C TYR A 378 -7.39 -31.65 9.32
N ILE A 379 -8.51 -31.91 9.97
CA ILE A 379 -8.70 -31.87 11.42
C ILE A 379 -9.61 -33.04 11.79
N ASN A 380 -9.11 -33.91 12.68
CA ASN A 380 -9.85 -35.01 13.27
C ASN A 380 -10.08 -34.72 14.74
N VAL A 381 -11.32 -34.77 15.20
CA VAL A 381 -11.71 -34.46 16.56
C VAL A 381 -12.28 -35.75 17.20
N SER A 382 -11.70 -36.14 18.32
CA SER A 382 -12.24 -37.18 19.21
C SER A 382 -12.55 -36.59 20.59
N ASP A 383 -13.17 -37.34 21.44
CA ASP A 383 -13.49 -36.87 22.82
C ASP A 383 -12.24 -36.48 23.61
N GLU A 384 -11.12 -37.19 23.40
CA GLU A 384 -9.90 -37.00 24.17
C GLU A 384 -8.89 -36.07 23.44
N SER A 385 -8.89 -36.03 22.10
CA SER A 385 -7.85 -35.39 21.36
C SER A 385 -8.30 -34.75 20.04
N ILE A 386 -7.56 -33.74 19.62
CA ILE A 386 -7.71 -33.08 18.34
C ILE A 386 -6.39 -33.27 17.57
N THR A 387 -6.48 -33.99 16.45
CA THR A 387 -5.34 -34.23 15.57
C THR A 387 -5.52 -33.46 14.26
N LEU A 388 -4.49 -32.76 13.82
CA LEU A 388 -4.58 -31.91 12.64
C LEU A 388 -3.28 -31.87 11.85
N LYS A 389 -3.38 -31.47 10.58
CA LYS A 389 -2.25 -31.18 9.73
C LYS A 389 -2.44 -29.87 9.00
N VAL A 390 -1.37 -29.10 8.93
CA VAL A 390 -1.33 -27.79 8.25
C VAL A 390 -0.41 -27.89 7.04
N ILE A 391 -0.78 -27.24 5.96
CA ILE A 391 0.09 -27.03 4.80
C ILE A 391 0.22 -25.53 4.51
N GLU A 392 1.37 -25.14 3.98
CA GLU A 392 1.64 -23.83 3.40
C GLU A 392 1.71 -23.99 1.89
N LYS A 393 0.89 -23.22 1.14
CA LYS A 393 0.65 -23.47 -0.29
C LYS A 393 1.81 -23.12 -1.22
N SER A 394 2.72 -22.27 -0.76
CA SER A 394 3.89 -21.82 -1.53
C SER A 394 5.18 -22.57 -1.16
N ASN A 395 5.07 -23.58 -0.30
CA ASN A 395 6.18 -24.39 0.22
C ASN A 395 7.22 -23.58 1.04
N LYS A 396 6.84 -22.44 1.61
CA LYS A 396 7.69 -21.64 2.49
C LYS A 396 7.81 -22.28 3.87
N LYS A 397 9.02 -22.36 4.40
CA LYS A 397 9.31 -23.02 5.69
C LYS A 397 9.25 -22.04 6.86
N ILE A 398 8.15 -21.36 7.01
CA ILE A 398 7.91 -20.35 8.06
C ILE A 398 7.27 -21.03 9.28
N PRO A 399 7.77 -20.80 10.51
CA PRO A 399 7.09 -21.29 11.71
C PRO A 399 5.71 -20.66 11.85
N TYR A 400 4.80 -21.38 12.47
CA TYR A 400 3.44 -20.91 12.69
C TYR A 400 2.92 -21.35 14.06
N LYS A 401 1.94 -20.62 14.56
CA LYS A 401 1.33 -20.88 15.85
C LYS A 401 -0.08 -21.44 15.65
N ILE A 402 -0.38 -22.56 16.29
CA ILE A 402 -1.74 -23.11 16.32
C ILE A 402 -2.33 -22.84 17.68
N GLY A 403 -3.53 -22.27 17.68
CA GLY A 403 -4.28 -21.94 18.89
C GLY A 403 -5.64 -22.62 18.96
N LEU A 404 -6.00 -23.09 20.16
CA LEU A 404 -7.35 -23.48 20.53
C LEU A 404 -8.05 -22.27 21.12
N ILE A 405 -9.25 -21.96 20.61
CA ILE A 405 -9.99 -20.73 20.93
C ILE A 405 -11.35 -21.11 21.51
N LYS A 406 -11.69 -20.53 22.67
CA LYS A 406 -12.99 -20.63 23.31
C LYS A 406 -13.44 -19.25 23.76
N ASP A 407 -14.70 -18.89 23.53
CA ASP A 407 -15.26 -17.57 23.86
C ASP A 407 -14.39 -16.41 23.37
N ASP A 408 -13.92 -16.50 22.09
CA ASP A 408 -12.97 -15.57 21.44
C ASP A 408 -11.60 -15.41 22.13
N SER A 409 -11.29 -16.21 23.16
CA SER A 409 -10.03 -16.19 23.90
C SER A 409 -9.16 -17.40 23.54
N LEU A 410 -7.83 -17.18 23.45
CA LEU A 410 -6.86 -18.25 23.22
C LEU A 410 -6.65 -19.02 24.54
N ILE A 411 -7.05 -20.31 24.56
CA ILE A 411 -6.99 -21.18 25.77
C ILE A 411 -5.79 -22.11 25.78
N SER A 412 -5.23 -22.44 24.62
CA SER A 412 -4.00 -23.24 24.47
C SER A 412 -3.35 -22.98 23.12
N TYR A 413 -2.03 -23.13 23.03
CA TYR A 413 -1.33 -23.00 21.76
C TYR A 413 -0.04 -23.82 21.68
N LYS A 414 0.41 -24.05 20.43
CA LYS A 414 1.73 -24.62 20.13
C LYS A 414 2.39 -23.86 19.00
N TRP A 415 3.69 -23.57 19.12
CA TRP A 415 4.54 -23.18 18.01
C TRP A 415 5.01 -24.42 17.25
N ILE A 416 4.93 -24.37 15.93
CA ILE A 416 5.33 -25.45 15.02
C ILE A 416 6.47 -24.95 14.15
N ASP A 417 7.60 -25.63 14.27
CA ASP A 417 8.81 -25.32 13.52
C ASP A 417 8.93 -26.25 12.31
N LYS A 418 8.91 -25.70 11.11
CA LYS A 418 9.46 -26.23 9.86
C LYS A 418 8.86 -27.50 9.21
N LYS A 419 8.14 -28.37 9.86
CA LYS A 419 7.67 -29.61 9.21
C LYS A 419 6.15 -29.58 9.01
N PHE A 420 5.72 -29.24 7.80
CA PHE A 420 4.32 -29.30 7.39
C PHE A 420 3.79 -30.75 7.24
N SER A 421 4.66 -31.75 7.37
CA SER A 421 4.30 -33.17 7.19
C SER A 421 3.83 -33.85 8.47
N ASP A 422 4.10 -33.27 9.63
CA ASP A 422 3.83 -33.92 10.92
C ASP A 422 2.40 -33.66 11.39
N GLU A 423 1.80 -34.69 11.95
CA GLU A 423 0.53 -34.57 12.66
C GLU A 423 0.73 -33.83 13.97
N ILE A 424 -0.13 -32.85 14.22
CA ILE A 424 -0.14 -32.04 15.44
C ILE A 424 -1.29 -32.49 16.30
N LYS A 425 -1.00 -32.85 17.54
CA LYS A 425 -1.99 -33.34 18.49
C LYS A 425 -2.17 -32.40 19.67
N PHE A 426 -3.42 -32.10 20.00
CA PHE A 426 -3.84 -31.39 21.22
C PHE A 426 -4.76 -32.27 22.06
N THR A 427 -4.79 -32.05 23.36
CA THR A 427 -5.85 -32.55 24.20
C THR A 427 -7.16 -31.81 23.90
N ASN A 428 -8.26 -32.53 23.79
CA ASN A 428 -9.53 -31.88 23.51
C ASN A 428 -10.08 -31.25 24.81
N ILE A 429 -10.02 -29.92 24.88
CA ILE A 429 -10.53 -29.08 25.96
C ILE A 429 -11.81 -28.35 25.54
N ASN A 430 -12.52 -28.93 24.56
CA ASN A 430 -13.77 -28.42 24.02
C ASN A 430 -13.66 -26.94 23.49
N PRO A 431 -12.72 -26.64 22.56
CA PRO A 431 -12.63 -25.32 21.97
C PRO A 431 -13.75 -25.09 20.94
N ASP A 432 -14.10 -23.81 20.71
CA ASP A 432 -15.05 -23.42 19.64
C ASP A 432 -14.39 -23.45 18.27
N PHE A 433 -13.14 -22.97 18.21
CA PHE A 433 -12.36 -22.89 16.99
C PHE A 433 -10.91 -23.34 17.20
N ILE A 434 -10.31 -23.80 16.12
CA ILE A 434 -8.86 -23.89 15.96
C ILE A 434 -8.42 -22.83 14.95
N GLY A 435 -7.33 -22.13 15.28
CA GLY A 435 -6.79 -21.07 14.43
C GLY A 435 -5.29 -21.20 14.21
N ILE A 436 -4.84 -20.89 12.98
CA ILE A 436 -3.44 -20.70 12.65
C ILE A 436 -3.14 -19.20 12.81
N ASN A 437 -2.07 -18.84 13.56
CA ASN A 437 -1.67 -17.47 13.86
C ASN A 437 -2.83 -16.59 14.36
N SER A 438 -3.74 -17.17 15.16
CA SER A 438 -5.02 -16.54 15.50
C SER A 438 -4.92 -15.29 16.38
N ASP A 439 -3.85 -15.18 17.16
CA ASP A 439 -3.53 -14.06 18.07
C ASP A 439 -2.33 -13.22 17.60
N ILE A 440 -1.71 -13.61 16.50
CA ILE A 440 -0.56 -12.92 15.92
C ILE A 440 -0.95 -12.39 14.55
N LYS A 441 -0.66 -11.12 14.30
CA LYS A 441 -0.82 -10.53 12.97
C LYS A 441 0.32 -11.03 12.09
N PHE A 442 -0.04 -11.68 10.99
CA PHE A 442 0.90 -12.22 10.03
C PHE A 442 0.38 -12.01 8.60
N PRO A 443 1.22 -11.59 7.64
CA PRO A 443 0.76 -11.28 6.28
C PRO A 443 0.49 -12.56 5.49
N GLU A 444 -0.79 -12.83 5.25
CA GLU A 444 -1.26 -13.99 4.50
C GLU A 444 -2.26 -13.60 3.39
N LYS A 445 -2.24 -14.35 2.30
CA LYS A 445 -3.16 -14.11 1.19
C LYS A 445 -4.61 -14.39 1.56
N ASN A 446 -4.84 -15.37 2.44
CA ASN A 446 -6.18 -15.81 2.80
C ASN A 446 -6.29 -16.26 4.27
N HIS A 447 -6.70 -15.36 5.14
CA HIS A 447 -6.96 -15.70 6.55
C HIS A 447 -8.21 -16.54 6.78
N ARG A 448 -9.09 -16.70 5.78
CA ARG A 448 -10.35 -17.44 5.97
C ARG A 448 -10.15 -18.95 6.12
N ASN A 449 -9.07 -19.50 5.57
CA ASN A 449 -8.71 -20.91 5.68
C ASN A 449 -7.94 -21.24 6.98
N ASN A 450 -7.55 -20.21 7.76
CA ASN A 450 -6.83 -20.33 9.02
C ASN A 450 -7.76 -20.68 10.21
N PHE A 451 -9.06 -20.59 10.04
CA PHE A 451 -10.01 -20.83 11.14
C PHE A 451 -10.97 -21.97 10.79
N LYS A 452 -11.07 -22.95 11.70
CA LYS A 452 -12.04 -24.06 11.63
C LYS A 452 -12.83 -24.13 12.92
N LYS A 453 -14.14 -24.26 12.77
CA LYS A 453 -15.06 -24.50 13.89
C LYS A 453 -15.05 -26.00 14.24
N ILE A 454 -15.00 -26.36 15.54
CA ILE A 454 -14.84 -27.74 15.98
C ILE A 454 -16.18 -28.49 16.01
N ASN A 455 -17.22 -27.87 16.57
CA ASN A 455 -18.51 -28.52 16.85
C ASN A 455 -19.53 -28.38 15.71
N ASN A 456 -19.10 -28.41 14.45
CA ASN A 456 -20.02 -28.26 13.32
C ASN A 456 -19.71 -29.28 12.21
N SER A 457 -20.58 -30.26 12.03
CA SER A 457 -20.48 -31.31 11.01
C SER A 457 -20.46 -30.75 9.56
N PHE A 458 -20.93 -29.52 9.33
CA PHE A 458 -21.02 -28.94 7.98
C PHE A 458 -19.98 -27.85 7.67
N ASN A 459 -19.05 -27.53 8.54
CA ASN A 459 -17.99 -26.50 8.28
C ASN A 459 -18.49 -25.14 7.74
N TRP A 460 -19.79 -24.86 7.83
CA TRP A 460 -20.36 -23.60 7.33
C TRP A 460 -20.12 -22.49 8.32
N LYS A 461 -19.45 -21.43 7.86
CA LYS A 461 -19.32 -20.20 8.63
C LYS A 461 -20.66 -19.49 8.67
N SER A 462 -21.06 -18.98 9.83
CA SER A 462 -22.30 -18.23 9.98
C SER A 462 -22.38 -17.02 9.05
N LEU A 463 -23.58 -16.70 8.59
CA LEU A 463 -23.84 -15.52 7.75
C LEU A 463 -23.79 -14.27 8.62
N ASP A 464 -23.12 -13.22 8.11
CA ASP A 464 -23.03 -11.89 8.70
C ASP A 464 -23.58 -10.87 7.68
N PHE A 465 -24.77 -10.34 7.97
CA PHE A 465 -25.50 -9.44 7.07
C PHE A 465 -25.38 -8.00 7.57
N LYS A 466 -24.75 -7.12 6.76
CA LYS A 466 -24.42 -5.75 7.16
C LYS A 466 -24.72 -4.72 6.07
N PHE A 467 -24.96 -3.49 6.51
CA PHE A 467 -25.12 -2.34 5.64
C PHE A 467 -23.77 -1.89 5.06
N VAL A 468 -23.75 -1.51 3.81
CA VAL A 468 -22.64 -0.96 3.03
C VAL A 468 -21.46 -1.90 2.85
N LYS A 469 -20.49 -1.93 3.76
CA LYS A 469 -19.21 -2.64 3.59
C LYS A 469 -18.43 -2.69 4.89
N ASP A 470 -17.67 -3.76 5.11
CA ASP A 470 -16.83 -3.92 6.31
C ASP A 470 -15.48 -4.55 5.96
N LEU A 471 -14.57 -4.60 6.95
CA LEU A 471 -13.37 -5.43 6.87
C LEU A 471 -13.76 -6.91 6.84
N GLU A 472 -12.88 -7.72 6.24
CA GLU A 472 -13.08 -9.16 6.18
C GLU A 472 -13.07 -9.79 7.58
N ASN A 473 -14.09 -10.60 7.87
CA ASN A 473 -14.12 -11.46 9.04
C ASN A 473 -13.78 -12.90 8.62
N PRO A 474 -12.62 -13.44 9.02
CA PRO A 474 -12.22 -14.78 8.62
C PRO A 474 -13.12 -15.89 9.17
N LYS A 475 -13.86 -15.64 10.25
CA LYS A 475 -14.76 -16.59 10.92
C LYS A 475 -16.19 -16.61 10.36
N LYS A 476 -16.56 -15.64 9.46
CA LYS A 476 -17.95 -15.45 8.98
C LYS A 476 -18.05 -15.36 7.46
N ASN A 477 -19.23 -15.67 6.92
CA ASN A 477 -19.60 -15.37 5.55
C ASN A 477 -20.35 -14.02 5.53
N GLN A 478 -19.72 -13.00 4.95
CA GLN A 478 -20.26 -11.64 4.96
C GLN A 478 -21.04 -11.34 3.67
N LEU A 479 -22.25 -10.85 3.84
CA LEU A 479 -23.11 -10.31 2.80
C LEU A 479 -23.50 -8.88 3.16
N PHE A 480 -23.30 -7.97 2.22
CA PHE A 480 -23.57 -6.54 2.41
C PHE A 480 -24.76 -6.11 1.56
N TYR A 481 -25.50 -5.12 2.05
CA TYR A 481 -26.62 -4.55 1.32
C TYR A 481 -26.56 -3.02 1.28
N ASN A 482 -27.05 -2.47 0.17
CA ASN A 482 -27.25 -1.03 -0.02
C ASN A 482 -28.61 -0.84 -0.67
N PRO A 483 -29.50 0.04 -0.15
CA PRO A 483 -30.69 0.43 -0.88
C PRO A 483 -30.30 1.15 -2.17
N ILE A 484 -31.08 0.93 -3.22
CA ILE A 484 -30.93 1.59 -4.52
C ILE A 484 -32.28 2.18 -4.91
N THR A 485 -32.22 3.39 -5.40
CA THR A 485 -33.33 4.06 -6.09
C THR A 485 -32.82 4.53 -7.44
N ASP A 486 -33.61 4.31 -8.49
CA ASP A 486 -33.29 4.72 -9.84
C ASP A 486 -34.58 5.15 -10.57
N PHE A 487 -34.48 5.71 -11.75
CA PHE A 487 -35.59 6.10 -12.56
C PHE A 487 -35.29 5.95 -14.05
N ASN A 488 -36.22 5.37 -14.80
CA ASN A 488 -36.20 5.45 -16.25
C ASN A 488 -37.63 5.58 -16.80
N ALA A 489 -37.75 5.98 -18.06
CA ALA A 489 -39.04 6.31 -18.67
C ALA A 489 -40.03 5.12 -18.76
N TYR A 490 -39.51 3.90 -18.80
CA TYR A 490 -40.33 2.71 -18.97
C TYR A 490 -40.64 1.99 -17.66
N ASP A 491 -39.71 2.00 -16.72
CA ASP A 491 -39.85 1.33 -15.42
C ASP A 491 -40.39 2.28 -14.34
N GLY A 492 -40.35 3.61 -14.59
CA GLY A 492 -40.76 4.64 -13.63
C GLY A 492 -39.75 4.71 -12.45
N LEU A 493 -40.26 4.90 -11.24
CA LEU A 493 -39.48 4.82 -10.04
C LEU A 493 -39.09 3.36 -9.79
N ILE A 494 -37.79 3.14 -9.64
CA ILE A 494 -37.19 1.82 -9.45
C ILE A 494 -36.64 1.76 -8.03
N LEU A 495 -37.08 0.79 -7.26
CA LEU A 495 -36.65 0.60 -5.86
C LEU A 495 -36.07 -0.79 -5.67
N GLY A 496 -35.04 -0.89 -4.86
CA GLY A 496 -34.46 -2.21 -4.55
C GLY A 496 -33.21 -2.17 -3.70
N PHE A 497 -32.44 -3.23 -3.78
CA PHE A 497 -31.22 -3.41 -3.00
C PHE A 497 -30.09 -3.93 -3.86
N ARG A 498 -28.89 -3.51 -3.54
CA ARG A 498 -27.67 -4.15 -3.99
C ARG A 498 -27.18 -5.09 -2.91
N LEU A 499 -27.07 -6.36 -3.21
CA LEU A 499 -26.50 -7.38 -2.35
C LEU A 499 -25.12 -7.78 -2.89
N HIS A 500 -24.09 -7.76 -2.04
CA HIS A 500 -22.74 -8.13 -2.47
C HIS A 500 -21.89 -8.68 -1.32
N ASN A 501 -20.83 -9.41 -1.66
CA ASN A 501 -19.87 -9.97 -0.72
C ASN A 501 -18.52 -9.21 -0.68
N LYS A 502 -18.43 -8.03 -1.30
CA LYS A 502 -17.18 -7.25 -1.40
C LYS A 502 -16.82 -6.62 -0.08
N THR A 503 -15.64 -6.92 0.45
CA THR A 503 -15.01 -6.28 1.61
C THR A 503 -14.06 -5.16 1.18
N PHE A 504 -13.43 -4.44 2.12
CA PHE A 504 -12.44 -3.42 1.77
C PHE A 504 -11.24 -4.02 1.02
N LYS A 505 -10.78 -5.21 1.38
CA LYS A 505 -9.80 -5.96 0.60
C LYS A 505 -10.51 -6.82 -0.47
N ASN A 506 -9.95 -6.89 -1.66
CA ASN A 506 -10.49 -7.70 -2.73
C ASN A 506 -10.45 -9.19 -2.37
N LYS A 507 -11.51 -9.89 -2.72
CA LYS A 507 -11.61 -11.36 -2.64
C LYS A 507 -11.42 -11.96 -4.04
N PRO A 508 -10.94 -13.21 -4.15
CA PRO A 508 -10.88 -13.89 -5.45
C PRO A 508 -12.25 -13.95 -6.14
N SER A 509 -13.30 -14.22 -5.36
CA SER A 509 -14.69 -14.25 -5.87
C SER A 509 -15.49 -13.07 -5.37
N SER A 510 -16.22 -12.42 -6.26
CA SER A 510 -17.20 -11.40 -5.91
C SER A 510 -18.52 -11.64 -6.62
N VAL A 511 -19.59 -11.48 -5.87
CA VAL A 511 -20.98 -11.55 -6.36
C VAL A 511 -21.65 -10.23 -6.08
N ASN A 512 -22.46 -9.75 -7.03
CA ASN A 512 -23.24 -8.55 -6.94
C ASN A 512 -24.62 -8.83 -7.53
N ILE A 513 -25.67 -8.78 -6.72
CA ILE A 513 -27.04 -9.05 -7.09
C ILE A 513 -27.84 -7.80 -6.79
N ILE A 514 -28.54 -7.27 -7.78
CA ILE A 514 -29.30 -6.04 -7.69
C ILE A 514 -30.75 -6.33 -8.11
N PRO A 515 -31.58 -6.89 -7.22
CA PRO A 515 -33.01 -7.03 -7.46
C PRO A 515 -33.67 -5.64 -7.31
N LEU A 516 -34.40 -5.26 -8.33
CA LEU A 516 -35.09 -3.98 -8.43
C LEU A 516 -36.58 -4.23 -8.78
N TYR A 517 -37.45 -3.36 -8.29
CA TYR A 517 -38.89 -3.37 -8.59
C TYR A 517 -39.25 -2.13 -9.40
N SER A 518 -39.84 -2.35 -10.56
CA SER A 518 -40.36 -1.32 -11.45
C SER A 518 -41.75 -0.86 -10.95
N SER A 519 -41.93 0.43 -10.69
CA SER A 519 -43.21 0.97 -10.22
C SER A 519 -44.29 1.01 -11.31
N LEU A 520 -43.92 1.28 -12.56
CA LEU A 520 -44.85 1.32 -13.69
C LEU A 520 -45.23 -0.09 -14.14
N GLU A 521 -44.24 -0.95 -14.37
CA GLU A 521 -44.47 -2.29 -14.90
C GLU A 521 -44.86 -3.33 -13.84
N LYS A 522 -44.70 -2.99 -12.56
CA LYS A 522 -44.97 -3.87 -11.40
C LYS A 522 -44.29 -5.22 -11.48
N LYS A 523 -43.05 -5.26 -12.01
CA LYS A 523 -42.28 -6.45 -12.26
C LYS A 523 -40.90 -6.32 -11.63
N LEU A 524 -40.24 -7.49 -11.35
CA LEU A 524 -38.86 -7.55 -10.95
C LEU A 524 -37.93 -7.41 -12.15
N ILE A 525 -36.95 -6.53 -12.01
CA ILE A 525 -35.87 -6.25 -12.96
C ILE A 525 -34.55 -6.23 -12.21
N GLY A 526 -33.45 -6.01 -12.89
CA GLY A 526 -32.15 -5.79 -12.23
C GLY A 526 -30.97 -6.48 -12.86
N THR A 527 -29.93 -6.65 -12.07
CA THR A 527 -28.63 -7.15 -12.55
C THR A 527 -28.05 -8.21 -11.60
N ILE A 528 -27.43 -9.24 -12.17
CA ILE A 528 -26.58 -10.20 -11.45
C ILE A 528 -25.20 -10.18 -12.08
N GLN A 529 -24.16 -10.09 -11.28
CA GLN A 529 -22.78 -10.15 -11.72
C GLN A 529 -21.96 -11.05 -10.78
N GLY A 530 -21.28 -12.01 -11.34
CA GLY A 530 -20.26 -12.82 -10.68
C GLY A 530 -18.89 -12.56 -11.31
N ILE A 531 -17.85 -12.47 -10.48
CA ILE A 531 -16.47 -12.31 -10.94
C ILE A 531 -15.59 -13.27 -10.13
N TYR A 532 -14.67 -13.94 -10.81
CA TYR A 532 -13.61 -14.72 -10.19
C TYR A 532 -12.25 -14.32 -10.77
N ASN A 533 -11.29 -13.99 -9.89
CA ASN A 533 -9.95 -13.54 -10.22
C ASN A 533 -8.93 -14.61 -9.86
N PHE A 534 -8.16 -15.05 -10.84
CA PHE A 534 -6.99 -15.89 -10.67
C PHE A 534 -5.75 -15.00 -10.78
N HIS A 535 -5.03 -14.80 -9.68
CA HIS A 535 -3.79 -14.05 -9.67
C HIS A 535 -2.60 -15.00 -9.80
N ASN A 536 -1.74 -14.75 -10.79
CA ASN A 536 -0.45 -15.41 -10.93
C ASN A 536 0.67 -14.45 -10.56
N GLU A 537 1.47 -14.82 -9.57
CA GLU A 537 2.51 -13.95 -9.01
C GLU A 537 3.82 -14.03 -9.81
N GLU A 538 4.03 -15.10 -10.58
CA GLU A 538 5.26 -15.40 -11.31
C GLU A 538 5.16 -15.20 -12.82
N SER A 539 3.98 -14.84 -13.36
CA SER A 539 3.76 -14.68 -14.79
C SER A 539 3.50 -13.24 -15.19
N SER A 540 3.89 -12.89 -16.41
CA SER A 540 3.48 -11.63 -17.06
C SER A 540 1.95 -11.54 -17.20
N ASN A 541 1.23 -12.67 -17.39
CA ASN A 541 -0.22 -12.75 -17.20
C ASN A 541 -0.53 -12.76 -15.70
N PHE A 542 -0.55 -11.59 -15.09
CA PHE A 542 -0.69 -11.48 -13.64
C PHE A 542 -2.12 -11.63 -13.12
N LEU A 543 -3.13 -11.56 -14.02
CA LEU A 543 -4.55 -11.71 -13.70
C LEU A 543 -5.30 -12.37 -14.84
N THR A 544 -5.91 -13.51 -14.54
CA THR A 544 -6.97 -14.10 -15.36
C THR A 544 -8.30 -13.92 -14.63
N GLN A 545 -9.28 -13.33 -15.31
CA GLN A 545 -10.58 -13.04 -14.71
C GLN A 545 -11.70 -13.70 -15.52
N ILE A 546 -12.55 -14.41 -14.83
CA ILE A 546 -13.81 -14.93 -15.38
C ILE A 546 -14.95 -14.12 -14.78
N SER A 547 -15.85 -13.64 -15.62
CA SER A 547 -17.02 -12.91 -15.13
C SER A 547 -18.27 -13.28 -15.93
N LEU A 548 -19.40 -13.17 -15.26
CA LEU A 548 -20.72 -13.25 -15.84
C LEU A 548 -21.53 -12.06 -15.40
N ARG A 549 -22.11 -11.36 -16.36
CA ARG A 549 -23.10 -10.30 -16.09
C ARG A 549 -24.39 -10.61 -16.83
N THR A 550 -25.49 -10.54 -16.13
CA THR A 550 -26.83 -10.60 -16.71
C THR A 550 -27.66 -9.46 -16.16
N GLN A 551 -28.50 -8.88 -17.00
CA GLN A 551 -29.39 -7.80 -16.62
C GLN A 551 -30.71 -7.88 -17.39
N THR A 552 -31.78 -7.37 -16.77
CA THR A 552 -33.08 -7.28 -17.39
C THR A 552 -33.78 -5.97 -16.99
N TYR A 553 -34.32 -5.26 -17.99
CA TYR A 553 -35.05 -3.99 -17.85
C TYR A 553 -36.13 -3.87 -18.94
N HIS A 554 -37.05 -2.91 -18.80
CA HIS A 554 -38.00 -2.63 -19.86
C HIS A 554 -37.45 -1.59 -20.84
N TYR A 555 -37.69 -1.79 -22.12
CA TYR A 555 -37.31 -0.87 -23.21
C TYR A 555 -38.54 -0.26 -23.92
N ALA A 556 -39.72 -0.76 -23.59
CA ALA A 556 -41.03 -0.21 -23.97
C ALA A 556 -42.08 -0.73 -22.96
N PRO A 557 -43.28 -0.19 -22.89
CA PRO A 557 -44.36 -0.68 -22.02
C PRO A 557 -44.59 -2.18 -22.21
N ASN A 558 -44.56 -2.94 -21.10
CA ASN A 558 -44.68 -4.39 -21.06
C ASN A 558 -43.63 -5.21 -21.85
N LEU A 559 -42.61 -4.57 -22.42
CA LEU A 559 -41.58 -5.22 -23.21
C LEU A 559 -40.24 -5.15 -22.51
N ARG A 560 -39.64 -6.31 -22.17
CA ARG A 560 -38.34 -6.44 -21.51
C ARG A 560 -37.25 -6.78 -22.51
N TYR A 561 -36.05 -6.35 -22.18
CA TYR A 561 -34.83 -6.97 -22.71
C TYR A 561 -34.04 -7.67 -21.60
N SER A 562 -33.33 -8.71 -21.97
CA SER A 562 -32.40 -9.40 -21.10
C SER A 562 -31.07 -9.57 -21.81
N THR A 563 -29.99 -9.31 -21.12
CA THR A 563 -28.64 -9.53 -21.63
C THR A 563 -27.90 -10.56 -20.78
N TYR A 564 -27.04 -11.34 -21.45
CA TYR A 564 -26.17 -12.32 -20.82
C TYR A 564 -24.78 -12.17 -21.43
N LYS A 565 -23.78 -11.83 -20.59
CA LYS A 565 -22.40 -11.53 -21.02
C LYS A 565 -21.38 -12.26 -20.15
N PRO A 566 -21.04 -13.55 -20.46
CA PRO A 566 -19.83 -14.17 -19.94
C PRO A 566 -18.60 -13.53 -20.57
N THR A 567 -17.53 -13.37 -19.76
CA THR A 567 -16.28 -12.76 -20.22
C THR A 567 -15.09 -13.45 -19.57
N LEU A 568 -14.05 -13.70 -20.38
CA LEU A 568 -12.74 -14.21 -19.96
C LEU A 568 -11.68 -13.18 -20.33
N ASN A 569 -10.98 -12.65 -19.33
CA ASN A 569 -9.94 -11.64 -19.48
C ASN A 569 -8.58 -12.22 -19.08
N PHE A 570 -7.56 -11.95 -19.89
CA PHE A 570 -6.15 -12.16 -19.57
C PHE A 570 -5.47 -10.78 -19.53
N VAL A 571 -4.96 -10.42 -18.37
CA VAL A 571 -4.31 -9.11 -18.16
C VAL A 571 -2.82 -9.32 -17.92
N PHE A 572 -2.01 -8.62 -18.73
CA PHE A 572 -0.55 -8.73 -18.71
C PHE A 572 0.09 -7.42 -18.23
N ARG A 573 1.19 -7.54 -17.52
CA ARG A 573 2.07 -6.43 -17.15
C ARG A 573 3.53 -6.82 -17.36
N PRO A 574 4.43 -5.85 -17.58
CA PRO A 574 5.89 -6.08 -17.56
C PRO A 574 6.38 -6.47 -16.16
N ASP A 575 7.59 -7.03 -16.08
CA ASP A 575 8.26 -7.33 -14.81
C ASP A 575 8.60 -6.07 -14.01
N ASP A 576 8.87 -4.97 -14.69
CA ASP A 576 9.00 -3.66 -14.06
C ASP A 576 7.62 -3.14 -13.63
N PHE A 577 7.36 -3.14 -12.33
CA PHE A 577 6.11 -2.66 -11.73
C PHE A 577 5.88 -1.16 -11.90
N ARG A 578 6.94 -0.37 -12.09
CA ARG A 578 6.85 1.08 -12.37
C ARG A 578 6.40 1.36 -13.81
N SER A 579 6.41 0.35 -14.69
CA SER A 579 5.90 0.48 -16.04
C SER A 579 4.38 0.77 -16.04
N ASP A 580 3.98 1.76 -16.82
CA ASP A 580 2.59 2.12 -17.08
C ASP A 580 1.91 1.22 -18.13
N ILE A 581 2.66 0.27 -18.71
CA ILE A 581 2.18 -0.62 -19.76
C ILE A 581 1.28 -1.71 -19.19
N ARG A 582 0.10 -1.87 -19.78
CA ARG A 582 -0.81 -2.99 -19.55
C ARG A 582 -1.32 -3.52 -20.90
N LYS A 583 -1.48 -4.84 -20.98
CA LYS A 583 -2.10 -5.48 -22.14
C LYS A 583 -3.28 -6.31 -21.65
N LEU A 584 -4.35 -6.32 -22.42
CA LEU A 584 -5.56 -7.10 -22.15
C LEU A 584 -5.89 -7.93 -23.41
N LEU A 585 -6.17 -9.21 -23.21
CA LEU A 585 -6.82 -10.05 -24.18
C LEU A 585 -8.15 -10.50 -23.55
N SER A 586 -9.27 -10.20 -24.22
CA SER A 586 -10.60 -10.47 -23.71
C SER A 586 -11.41 -11.29 -24.72
N PHE A 587 -12.11 -12.27 -24.21
CA PHE A 587 -13.10 -13.07 -24.95
C PHE A 587 -14.44 -12.92 -24.25
N SER A 588 -15.46 -12.50 -24.97
CA SER A 588 -16.80 -12.41 -24.41
C SER A 588 -17.88 -12.82 -25.42
N TRP A 589 -18.99 -13.23 -24.87
CA TRP A 589 -20.20 -13.50 -25.63
C TRP A 589 -21.33 -12.67 -25.09
N LEU A 590 -21.92 -11.82 -25.93
CA LEU A 590 -23.12 -11.06 -25.58
C LEU A 590 -24.34 -11.67 -26.25
N SER A 591 -25.31 -12.09 -25.47
CA SER A 591 -26.64 -12.47 -25.95
C SER A 591 -27.66 -11.42 -25.52
N VAL A 592 -28.47 -10.96 -26.45
CA VAL A 592 -29.56 -10.00 -26.23
C VAL A 592 -30.86 -10.62 -26.63
N ASN A 593 -31.78 -10.74 -25.69
CA ASN A 593 -33.14 -11.25 -25.91
C ASN A 593 -34.14 -10.16 -25.53
N ARG A 594 -35.14 -9.92 -26.41
CA ARG A 594 -36.15 -8.89 -26.23
C ARG A 594 -37.52 -9.50 -26.39
N ASP A 595 -38.48 -9.08 -25.56
CA ASP A 595 -39.90 -9.33 -25.78
C ASP A 595 -40.32 -8.60 -27.06
N ARG A 596 -41.25 -9.18 -27.81
CA ARG A 596 -41.76 -8.61 -29.07
C ARG A 596 -43.24 -8.39 -28.99
N SER A 597 -43.69 -7.37 -29.68
CA SER A 597 -45.12 -7.07 -29.86
C SER A 597 -45.39 -6.68 -31.31
N SER A 598 -46.55 -7.06 -31.85
CA SER A 598 -46.97 -6.66 -33.19
C SER A 598 -47.18 -5.15 -33.34
N SER A 599 -47.38 -4.45 -32.20
CA SER A 599 -47.62 -3.00 -32.19
C SER A 599 -46.33 -2.16 -32.05
N VAL A 600 -45.18 -2.77 -31.78
CA VAL A 600 -43.90 -2.10 -31.61
C VAL A 600 -42.88 -2.74 -32.51
N GLN A 601 -42.28 -1.94 -33.39
CA GLN A 601 -41.14 -2.41 -34.19
C GLN A 601 -39.96 -2.60 -33.26
N THR A 602 -39.52 -3.83 -33.10
CA THR A 602 -38.44 -4.21 -32.21
C THR A 602 -37.18 -4.62 -32.97
N ASP A 603 -36.05 -4.20 -32.43
CA ASP A 603 -34.77 -4.68 -32.91
C ASP A 603 -34.63 -6.19 -32.73
N PRO A 604 -33.77 -6.85 -33.53
CA PRO A 604 -33.65 -8.32 -33.50
C PRO A 604 -33.03 -8.83 -32.18
N ASN A 605 -33.33 -10.07 -31.85
CA ASN A 605 -32.53 -10.82 -30.86
C ASN A 605 -31.23 -11.27 -31.52
N TYR A 606 -30.13 -11.20 -30.84
CA TYR A 606 -28.81 -11.50 -31.39
C TYR A 606 -27.83 -12.02 -30.36
N GLY A 607 -26.81 -12.72 -30.88
CA GLY A 607 -25.62 -13.09 -30.12
C GLY A 607 -24.37 -12.60 -30.82
N ILE A 608 -23.41 -12.10 -30.08
CA ILE A 608 -22.16 -11.56 -30.60
C ILE A 608 -21.00 -12.15 -29.80
N GLY A 609 -20.09 -12.87 -30.48
CA GLY A 609 -18.77 -13.20 -29.96
C GLY A 609 -17.84 -12.01 -30.13
N ILE A 610 -17.10 -11.64 -29.09
CA ILE A 610 -16.20 -10.49 -29.09
C ILE A 610 -14.81 -10.96 -28.67
N ILE A 611 -13.82 -10.71 -29.52
CA ILE A 611 -12.40 -10.87 -29.20
C ILE A 611 -11.78 -9.49 -29.22
N GLU A 612 -11.18 -9.10 -28.10
CA GLU A 612 -10.59 -7.77 -27.92
C GLU A 612 -9.15 -7.88 -27.47
N TYR A 613 -8.27 -7.16 -28.13
CA TYR A 613 -6.91 -6.90 -27.66
C TYR A 613 -6.73 -5.42 -27.38
N MET A 614 -6.21 -5.09 -26.21
CA MET A 614 -5.89 -3.72 -25.83
C MET A 614 -4.45 -3.62 -25.31
N TYR A 615 -3.72 -2.67 -25.84
CA TYR A 615 -2.45 -2.17 -25.32
C TYR A 615 -2.67 -0.79 -24.71
N SER A 616 -2.17 -0.56 -23.51
CA SER A 616 -2.32 0.71 -22.82
C SER A 616 -1.01 1.09 -22.12
N GLY A 617 -0.46 2.26 -22.43
CA GLY A 617 0.62 2.91 -21.70
C GLY A 617 0.10 4.27 -21.20
N LYS A 618 -0.17 4.38 -19.90
CA LYS A 618 -0.84 5.54 -19.27
C LYS A 618 0.11 6.36 -18.41
N GLY A 619 1.27 6.75 -19.00
CA GLY A 619 2.20 7.64 -18.32
C GLY A 619 1.64 9.05 -18.10
N ALA A 620 2.13 9.76 -17.09
CA ALA A 620 1.66 11.10 -16.74
C ALA A 620 1.83 12.11 -17.89
N ILE A 621 2.94 12.03 -18.64
CA ILE A 621 3.26 12.95 -19.75
C ILE A 621 2.81 12.39 -21.10
N LYS A 622 2.89 11.07 -21.27
CA LYS A 622 2.57 10.38 -22.52
C LYS A 622 1.52 9.31 -22.27
N TYR A 623 0.46 9.36 -23.03
CA TYR A 623 -0.61 8.36 -23.02
C TYR A 623 -0.68 7.72 -24.41
N LYS A 624 -0.70 6.40 -24.45
CA LYS A 624 -0.81 5.63 -25.69
C LYS A 624 -1.76 4.48 -25.44
N THR A 625 -2.79 4.34 -26.26
CA THR A 625 -3.63 3.16 -26.29
C THR A 625 -3.81 2.65 -27.70
N PHE A 626 -3.91 1.37 -27.82
CA PHE A 626 -4.29 0.68 -29.03
C PHE A 626 -5.31 -0.38 -28.65
N LYS A 627 -6.44 -0.40 -29.33
CA LYS A 627 -7.51 -1.37 -29.16
C LYS A 627 -7.87 -1.97 -30.52
N SER A 628 -7.87 -3.28 -30.61
CA SER A 628 -8.39 -4.03 -31.75
C SER A 628 -9.54 -4.92 -31.27
N GLN A 629 -10.66 -4.91 -31.96
CA GLN A 629 -11.83 -5.70 -31.58
C GLN A 629 -12.43 -6.37 -32.82
N LEU A 630 -12.60 -7.70 -32.74
CA LEU A 630 -13.31 -8.51 -33.70
C LEU A 630 -14.65 -8.93 -33.09
N GLN A 631 -15.73 -8.61 -33.76
CA GLN A 631 -17.09 -9.01 -33.40
C GLN A 631 -17.58 -10.01 -34.45
N LEU A 632 -18.14 -11.12 -33.96
CA LEU A 632 -18.66 -12.21 -34.77
C LEU A 632 -20.11 -12.50 -34.38
N SER A 633 -21.02 -12.39 -35.34
CA SER A 633 -22.42 -12.70 -35.18
C SER A 633 -22.92 -13.53 -36.41
N LYS A 634 -24.09 -14.11 -36.32
CA LYS A 634 -24.77 -14.68 -37.50
C LYS A 634 -25.14 -13.62 -38.54
N ILE A 635 -25.28 -12.35 -38.10
CA ILE A 635 -25.75 -11.26 -38.92
C ILE A 635 -24.57 -10.50 -39.56
N PHE A 636 -23.46 -10.37 -38.83
CA PHE A 636 -22.30 -9.61 -39.30
C PHE A 636 -20.99 -10.13 -38.70
N SER A 637 -19.90 -9.77 -39.36
CA SER A 637 -18.55 -9.81 -38.79
C SER A 637 -17.91 -8.46 -38.96
N LYS A 638 -17.41 -7.89 -37.87
CA LYS A 638 -16.89 -6.50 -37.80
C LYS A 638 -15.53 -6.46 -37.14
N LEU A 639 -14.58 -5.76 -37.76
CA LEU A 639 -13.25 -5.51 -37.21
C LEU A 639 -13.06 -4.02 -37.01
N THR A 640 -12.58 -3.65 -35.84
CA THR A 640 -12.29 -2.25 -35.50
C THR A 640 -10.91 -2.10 -34.90
N PHE A 641 -10.26 -0.97 -35.21
CA PHE A 641 -9.01 -0.52 -34.62
C PHE A 641 -9.19 0.88 -34.09
N THR A 642 -8.76 1.13 -32.85
CA THR A 642 -8.72 2.45 -32.26
C THR A 642 -7.33 2.68 -31.71
N ALA A 643 -6.69 3.78 -32.07
CA ALA A 643 -5.43 4.22 -31.51
C ALA A 643 -5.56 5.63 -30.95
N GLU A 644 -5.07 5.84 -29.75
CA GLU A 644 -5.04 7.15 -29.12
C GLU A 644 -3.62 7.47 -28.68
N TYR A 645 -3.21 8.69 -28.94
CA TYR A 645 -1.95 9.26 -28.48
C TYR A 645 -2.21 10.62 -27.86
N ARG A 646 -1.73 10.85 -26.65
CA ARG A 646 -1.80 12.11 -25.96
C ARG A 646 -0.43 12.44 -25.36
N ARG A 647 -0.03 13.69 -25.49
CA ARG A 647 1.23 14.19 -24.92
C ARG A 647 0.99 15.55 -24.29
N ILE A 648 1.42 15.70 -23.05
CA ILE A 648 1.50 17.00 -22.37
C ILE A 648 2.84 17.65 -22.74
N LEU A 649 2.78 18.86 -23.26
CA LEU A 649 3.92 19.70 -23.63
C LEU A 649 4.28 20.64 -22.47
N LYS A 650 5.39 21.39 -22.63
CA LYS A 650 5.72 22.50 -21.73
C LYS A 650 4.53 23.47 -21.63
N ASN A 651 4.35 24.11 -20.48
CA ASN A 651 3.24 25.02 -20.17
C ASN A 651 1.85 24.37 -20.17
N ALA A 652 1.76 23.09 -19.78
CA ALA A 652 0.51 22.34 -19.66
C ALA A 652 -0.33 22.23 -20.96
N ARG A 653 0.22 22.60 -22.12
CA ARG A 653 -0.44 22.36 -23.42
C ARG A 653 -0.48 20.87 -23.72
N GLN A 654 -1.56 20.41 -24.35
CA GLN A 654 -1.77 19.00 -24.67
C GLN A 654 -2.02 18.84 -26.17
N ILE A 655 -1.39 17.83 -26.76
CA ILE A 655 -1.73 17.29 -28.09
C ILE A 655 -2.44 15.96 -27.87
N SER A 656 -3.60 15.79 -28.48
CA SER A 656 -4.37 14.55 -28.48
C SER A 656 -4.70 14.16 -29.91
N LEU A 657 -4.36 12.94 -30.29
CA LEU A 657 -4.64 12.35 -31.59
C LEU A 657 -5.41 11.08 -31.39
N ARG A 658 -6.49 10.87 -32.14
CA ARG A 658 -7.26 9.63 -32.17
C ARG A 658 -7.44 9.20 -33.60
N LEU A 659 -7.17 7.92 -33.85
CA LEU A 659 -7.45 7.24 -35.10
C LEU A 659 -8.47 6.14 -34.85
N PHE A 660 -9.51 6.06 -35.65
CA PHE A 660 -10.46 4.97 -35.69
C PHE A 660 -10.58 4.43 -37.10
N ILE A 661 -10.50 3.11 -37.25
CA ILE A 661 -10.71 2.39 -38.50
C ILE A 661 -11.62 1.22 -38.20
N GLY A 662 -12.71 1.09 -38.94
CA GLY A 662 -13.65 -0.01 -38.80
C GLY A 662 -14.10 -0.53 -40.17
N LYS A 663 -14.27 -1.86 -40.26
CA LYS A 663 -14.75 -2.52 -41.49
C LYS A 663 -15.69 -3.67 -41.13
N PHE A 664 -16.83 -3.73 -41.78
CA PHE A 664 -17.61 -4.96 -41.86
C PHE A 664 -16.92 -5.94 -42.83
N LEU A 665 -16.62 -7.11 -42.36
CA LEU A 665 -16.10 -8.22 -43.18
C LEU A 665 -17.25 -8.92 -43.88
N ASN A 666 -18.39 -9.03 -43.20
CA ASN A 666 -19.66 -9.51 -43.67
C ASN A 666 -20.80 -8.79 -42.97
N TYR A 667 -21.92 -8.53 -43.67
CA TYR A 667 -23.10 -7.89 -43.06
C TYR A 667 -24.36 -8.22 -43.90
N ASP A 668 -25.40 -8.67 -43.24
CA ASP A 668 -26.69 -8.92 -43.84
C ASP A 668 -27.57 -7.66 -43.86
N TYR A 669 -27.34 -6.79 -44.85
CA TYR A 669 -28.05 -5.55 -45.05
C TYR A 669 -29.52 -5.71 -45.36
N LEU A 670 -29.93 -6.86 -45.96
CA LEU A 670 -31.30 -7.10 -46.36
C LEU A 670 -32.23 -7.34 -45.16
N SER A 671 -31.68 -7.95 -44.11
CA SER A 671 -32.50 -8.35 -42.96
C SER A 671 -32.47 -7.32 -41.82
N TYR A 672 -31.40 -6.48 -41.68
CA TYR A 672 -31.17 -5.70 -40.46
C TYR A 672 -30.81 -4.23 -40.68
N ASP A 673 -30.89 -3.73 -41.90
CA ASP A 673 -30.62 -2.32 -42.27
C ASP A 673 -29.42 -1.75 -41.47
N LYS A 674 -29.60 -0.61 -40.78
CA LYS A 674 -28.51 0.14 -40.11
C LYS A 674 -28.36 -0.17 -38.62
N PHE A 675 -29.03 -1.16 -38.08
CA PHE A 675 -29.02 -1.40 -36.63
C PHE A 675 -27.62 -1.66 -36.04
N PHE A 676 -26.74 -2.37 -36.75
CA PHE A 676 -25.39 -2.71 -36.30
C PHE A 676 -24.30 -1.79 -36.88
N ASP A 677 -24.68 -0.70 -37.53
CA ASP A 677 -23.75 0.25 -38.14
C ASP A 677 -22.83 0.94 -37.12
N PHE A 678 -21.76 1.55 -37.64
CA PHE A 678 -20.88 2.44 -36.84
C PHE A 678 -21.63 3.74 -36.48
N SER A 679 -22.58 3.68 -35.59
CA SER A 679 -23.37 4.84 -35.18
C SER A 679 -22.70 5.60 -34.05
N LEU A 680 -22.47 6.91 -34.27
CA LEU A 680 -21.98 7.86 -33.27
C LEU A 680 -23.11 8.61 -32.55
N ASN A 681 -24.37 8.34 -32.89
CA ASN A 681 -25.54 9.14 -32.49
C ASN A 681 -26.29 8.52 -31.31
N ARG A 682 -25.89 7.38 -30.79
CA ARG A 682 -26.55 6.68 -29.69
C ARG A 682 -25.75 6.78 -28.40
N ALA A 683 -26.43 6.99 -27.30
CA ALA A 683 -25.82 6.98 -25.95
C ALA A 683 -25.26 5.60 -25.58
N SER A 684 -25.91 4.52 -26.04
CA SER A 684 -25.41 3.14 -25.97
C SER A 684 -25.55 2.47 -27.34
N ASP A 685 -24.64 1.58 -27.65
CA ASP A 685 -24.70 0.76 -28.84
C ASP A 685 -25.37 -0.61 -28.56
N TYR A 686 -25.41 -1.46 -29.60
CA TYR A 686 -25.93 -2.83 -29.49
C TYR A 686 -25.10 -3.76 -28.58
N LEU A 687 -23.95 -3.31 -28.09
CA LEU A 687 -23.14 -3.99 -27.06
C LEU A 687 -23.53 -3.60 -25.63
N PHE A 688 -24.45 -2.65 -25.48
CA PHE A 688 -24.80 -2.05 -24.19
C PHE A 688 -23.62 -1.35 -23.51
N GLU A 689 -22.72 -0.78 -24.32
CA GLU A 689 -21.60 0.04 -23.89
C GLU A 689 -21.89 1.52 -24.20
N TYR A 690 -21.49 2.42 -23.31
CA TYR A 690 -21.66 3.84 -23.54
C TYR A 690 -20.64 4.35 -24.58
N ASN A 691 -21.14 5.00 -25.63
CA ASN A 691 -20.35 5.57 -26.72
C ASN A 691 -20.38 7.10 -26.68
N TYR A 692 -19.71 7.70 -25.71
CA TYR A 692 -19.61 9.16 -25.68
C TYR A 692 -18.42 9.65 -26.51
N LEU A 693 -18.69 10.24 -27.67
CA LEU A 693 -17.70 10.88 -28.51
C LEU A 693 -17.70 12.40 -28.28
N GLY A 694 -17.33 12.82 -27.07
CA GLY A 694 -17.21 14.24 -26.73
C GLY A 694 -18.56 15.00 -26.67
N ARG A 695 -19.68 14.30 -26.49
CA ARG A 695 -21.01 14.89 -26.28
C ARG A 695 -21.40 14.76 -24.82
N SER A 696 -22.13 15.78 -24.31
CA SER A 696 -22.79 15.67 -23.01
C SER A 696 -23.96 14.69 -23.09
N GLU A 697 -24.27 14.02 -21.98
CA GLU A 697 -25.41 13.10 -21.85
C GLU A 697 -26.76 13.73 -22.21
N GLU A 698 -26.87 15.05 -22.08
CA GLU A 698 -28.10 15.83 -22.38
C GLU A 698 -28.40 15.96 -23.87
N LYS A 699 -27.47 15.61 -24.75
CA LYS A 699 -27.62 15.77 -26.22
C LYS A 699 -27.37 14.46 -27.00
N GLY A 700 -27.35 13.32 -26.31
CA GLY A 700 -27.16 11.96 -26.90
C GLY A 700 -28.45 11.36 -27.43
#